data_9cab97fdb3cf34c19ca50e9536ca2a9a
#
_entry.id   9cab97fdb3cf34c19ca50e9536ca2a9a
#
_cell.length_a   1.000
_cell.length_b   1.000
_cell.length_c   1.000
_cell.angle_alpha   90.00
_cell.angle_beta   90.00
_cell.angle_gamma   90.00
#
_symmetry.space_group_name_H-M   'P 1'
#
loop_
_entity.id
_entity.type
_entity.pdbx_description
1 polymer ?
#
loop_
_entity_poly.entity_id
_entity_poly.type
_entity_poly.pdbx_seq_one_letter_code
_entity_poly.pdbx_strand_id
1 'polypeptide(L)'
;MTKIRIILEGMLLGALGVRATSKTFDPYQPSLDVDHDGFESSVSLTAAYMDILDPMLEVLSTMQEEYFAPWLGTWPEAIDWTAAVMGTHVSGALSSISRALDLIPVSGQAGDRNKENLVTLFFSQVLSYYFGQDHFAIRNQAYDDILWVVLGWLETIQFIDLHTTLNFHDVVGAPGFAKWHGNIWTPAFSHRARIFWNLAKAGWDWDLCGGGMTWNPRLEPYKNAITNELFISASASMYLYFPGDWNDSPFFNGLDTSSEEHFTRPRGPDVFRPHDPIFLEFAQDGYQWLKESGMMNDQGLYVDGFHISGYNDPTNNNKKCDVRNEQVYTYNQGVILTGQIDLWKITGNYSYVDDGHRLIQNVINATGWDLHHQRPIDHGHTGDEPWEGSRLPPWHGLGRAGVMEEACDSKGTCSQDGQTFKGIFFHHLTTFCTSSLSLDDFLAYNRYTRDQLRSHFAECRSYAPWLRHNVRAMIRTRNDAGLVGMWWTAGHLGLKDKMPPQDDVEDPNAVDYRNDGVPDDPVWKRTPSGVTPPSVPRIPLPEPYKTDEHVALGSRQQTPSQSRDDTEDVDKYDEAIGGEEADTSTVEEDLNDRGRGRTVETQGSGLALLRAFWEISTRTRSSKEEGNSGQRVDPDEL
;
A
#
# COMPACT_ATOMS: atom_id res chain seq x y z
N MET A 1 20.48 5.78 16.63
CA MET A 1 19.33 6.69 16.71
C MET A 1 19.70 8.16 16.47
N THR A 2 20.51 8.79 17.26
CA THR A 2 20.80 10.24 17.14
C THR A 2 21.49 10.69 15.84
N LYS A 3 22.25 9.83 15.17
CA LYS A 3 23.08 10.22 14.01
C LYS A 3 22.32 10.37 12.70
N ILE A 4 21.31 9.56 12.42
CA ILE A 4 20.52 9.65 11.15
C ILE A 4 19.52 10.80 11.26
N ARG A 5 18.92 11.00 12.43
CA ARG A 5 18.05 12.16 12.70
C ARG A 5 18.81 13.48 12.49
N ILE A 6 20.05 13.57 12.99
CA ILE A 6 20.93 14.72 12.77
C ILE A 6 21.29 14.87 11.28
N ILE A 7 21.43 13.77 10.53
CA ILE A 7 21.73 13.81 9.10
C ILE A 7 20.52 14.27 8.30
N LEU A 8 19.31 13.79 8.60
CA LEU A 8 18.08 14.25 7.95
C LEU A 8 17.75 15.71 8.29
N GLU A 9 17.78 16.09 9.56
CA GLU A 9 17.60 17.48 9.98
C GLU A 9 18.72 18.38 9.41
N GLY A 10 19.96 17.92 9.38
CA GLY A 10 21.09 18.64 8.78
C GLY A 10 21.03 18.73 7.27
N MET A 11 20.52 17.72 6.56
CA MET A 11 20.38 17.73 5.10
C MET A 11 19.23 18.63 4.64
N LEU A 12 18.07 18.59 5.29
CA LEU A 12 16.94 19.47 4.97
C LEU A 12 17.19 20.92 5.38
N LEU A 13 17.72 21.15 6.58
CA LEU A 13 17.94 22.49 7.13
C LEU A 13 19.17 23.19 6.55
N GLY A 14 20.21 22.44 6.20
CA GLY A 14 21.38 22.97 5.48
C GLY A 14 21.05 23.44 4.08
N ALA A 15 20.01 22.84 3.45
CA ALA A 15 19.55 23.23 2.14
C ALA A 15 18.74 24.54 2.15
N LEU A 16 18.06 24.86 3.24
CA LEU A 16 17.15 26.00 3.35
C LEU A 16 17.74 27.22 4.06
N GLY A 17 18.94 27.11 4.64
CA GLY A 17 19.58 28.20 5.40
C GLY A 17 18.78 28.66 6.63
N VAL A 18 17.82 27.87 7.09
CA VAL A 18 16.93 28.17 8.22
C VAL A 18 17.48 27.50 9.47
N ARG A 19 17.72 28.27 10.52
CA ARG A 19 18.03 27.74 11.86
C ARG A 19 16.77 27.04 12.40
N ALA A 20 16.85 25.73 12.61
CA ALA A 20 15.81 24.97 13.28
C ALA A 20 15.60 25.49 14.70
N THR A 21 14.46 26.07 14.93
CA THR A 21 13.83 25.98 16.24
C THR A 21 12.95 24.74 16.16
N SER A 22 13.17 23.77 17.04
CA SER A 22 12.31 22.59 17.17
C SER A 22 10.90 23.07 17.52
N LYS A 23 10.09 23.34 16.50
CA LYS A 23 8.65 23.46 16.67
C LYS A 23 8.10 22.06 16.54
N THR A 24 7.61 21.52 17.62
CA THR A 24 6.69 20.37 17.60
C THR A 24 5.55 20.71 16.65
N PHE A 25 5.25 19.80 15.73
CA PHE A 25 4.07 19.92 14.86
C PHE A 25 2.85 20.07 15.77
N ASP A 26 2.24 21.24 15.75
CA ASP A 26 1.00 21.51 16.46
C ASP A 26 -0.17 21.31 15.50
N PRO A 27 -0.93 20.22 15.63
CA PRO A 27 -2.10 19.97 14.79
C PRO A 27 -3.25 20.96 15.05
N TYR A 28 -3.11 21.80 16.08
CA TYR A 28 -4.15 22.75 16.52
C TYR A 28 -3.94 24.17 16.01
N GLN A 29 -2.90 24.45 15.23
CA GLN A 29 -2.84 25.78 14.64
C GLN A 29 -4.11 26.05 13.84
N PRO A 30 -4.82 27.16 14.12
CA PRO A 30 -6.04 27.50 13.40
C PRO A 30 -5.76 27.58 11.91
N SER A 31 -6.74 27.15 11.11
CA SER A 31 -6.75 27.32 9.67
C SER A 31 -6.05 28.63 9.31
N LEU A 32 -5.03 28.57 8.46
CA LEU A 32 -4.56 29.75 7.78
C LEU A 32 -5.78 30.32 7.04
N ASP A 33 -6.47 31.26 7.67
CA ASP A 33 -7.43 32.12 7.00
C ASP A 33 -6.66 32.81 5.88
N VAL A 34 -6.97 32.40 4.67
CA VAL A 34 -6.43 33.05 3.46
C VAL A 34 -7.08 34.41 3.41
N ASP A 35 -6.41 35.42 3.94
CA ASP A 35 -6.76 36.81 3.70
C ASP A 35 -6.72 37.06 2.19
N HIS A 36 -7.74 37.74 1.71
CA HIS A 36 -8.02 37.97 0.28
C HIS A 36 -7.06 38.96 -0.42
N ASP A 37 -5.90 39.27 0.13
CA ASP A 37 -4.90 40.11 -0.49
C ASP A 37 -3.73 39.28 -1.05
N GLY A 38 -3.75 39.15 -2.36
CA GLY A 38 -2.95 38.27 -3.21
C GLY A 38 -1.45 38.53 -3.24
N PHE A 39 -0.74 38.38 -2.13
CA PHE A 39 0.72 38.33 -2.13
C PHE A 39 1.23 37.37 -1.03
N GLU A 40 0.97 36.08 -1.16
CA GLU A 40 1.73 35.08 -0.39
C GLU A 40 3.15 35.02 -0.99
N SER A 41 4.15 35.36 -0.20
CA SER A 41 5.54 35.24 -0.60
C SER A 41 5.88 33.76 -0.85
N SER A 42 6.73 33.44 -1.83
CA SER A 42 7.22 32.09 -2.12
C SER A 42 7.78 31.37 -0.88
N VAL A 43 8.25 32.11 0.11
CA VAL A 43 8.74 31.61 1.41
C VAL A 43 7.60 31.02 2.27
N SER A 44 6.41 31.62 2.25
CA SER A 44 5.25 31.12 3.00
C SER A 44 4.71 29.78 2.42
N LEU A 45 4.72 29.66 1.09
CA LEU A 45 4.32 28.43 0.39
C LEU A 45 5.29 27.27 0.69
N THR A 46 6.59 27.53 0.59
CA THR A 46 7.62 26.53 0.88
C THR A 46 7.52 26.02 2.33
N ALA A 47 7.31 26.90 3.30
CA ALA A 47 7.12 26.53 4.69
C ALA A 47 5.88 25.62 4.88
N ALA A 48 4.75 25.95 4.24
CA ALA A 48 3.54 25.16 4.33
C ALA A 48 3.66 23.77 3.65
N TYR A 49 4.49 23.64 2.62
CA TYR A 49 4.80 22.33 2.02
C TYR A 49 5.66 21.46 2.93
N MET A 50 6.65 22.08 3.61
CA MET A 50 7.53 21.37 4.54
C MET A 50 6.79 20.89 5.79
N ASP A 51 5.87 21.69 6.33
CA ASP A 51 5.06 21.32 7.51
C ASP A 51 4.28 20.00 7.33
N ILE A 52 3.94 19.62 6.09
CA ILE A 52 3.24 18.36 5.78
C ILE A 52 4.23 17.26 5.36
N LEU A 53 5.33 17.61 4.71
CA LEU A 53 6.33 16.65 4.23
C LEU A 53 7.15 16.06 5.39
N ASP A 54 7.51 16.87 6.39
CA ASP A 54 8.34 16.44 7.52
C ASP A 54 7.75 15.24 8.28
N PRO A 55 6.46 15.22 8.67
CA PRO A 55 5.85 14.03 9.28
C PRO A 55 5.89 12.79 8.40
N MET A 56 5.77 12.93 7.08
CA MET A 56 5.88 11.80 6.14
C MET A 56 7.30 11.23 6.14
N LEU A 57 8.32 12.09 6.14
CA LEU A 57 9.73 11.70 6.19
C LEU A 57 10.09 11.05 7.54
N GLU A 58 9.55 11.58 8.65
CA GLU A 58 9.73 10.97 9.97
C GLU A 58 9.16 9.55 10.02
N VAL A 59 7.92 9.35 9.56
CA VAL A 59 7.27 8.04 9.56
C VAL A 59 7.99 7.07 8.64
N LEU A 60 8.44 7.51 7.44
CA LEU A 60 9.25 6.70 6.53
C LEU A 60 10.59 6.31 7.18
N SER A 61 11.30 7.27 7.79
CA SER A 61 12.59 6.99 8.44
C SER A 61 12.42 6.00 9.59
N THR A 62 11.41 6.20 10.44
CA THR A 62 11.09 5.29 11.54
C THR A 62 10.76 3.88 11.00
N MET A 63 9.97 3.76 9.91
CA MET A 63 9.67 2.47 9.30
C MET A 63 10.94 1.72 8.87
N GLN A 64 11.89 2.44 8.28
CA GLN A 64 13.11 1.86 7.75
C GLN A 64 14.17 1.61 8.83
N GLU A 65 14.20 2.41 9.89
CA GLU A 65 15.14 2.25 11.00
C GLU A 65 14.74 1.13 11.96
N GLU A 66 13.45 1.00 12.26
CA GLU A 66 12.98 0.06 13.28
C GLU A 66 12.63 -1.32 12.70
N TYR A 67 12.17 -1.38 11.44
CA TYR A 67 11.62 -2.63 10.89
C TYR A 67 12.40 -3.20 9.70
N PHE A 68 13.15 -2.41 8.94
CA PHE A 68 13.90 -2.90 7.79
C PHE A 68 15.25 -3.47 8.20
N ALA A 69 15.55 -4.70 7.83
CA ALA A 69 16.84 -5.35 8.05
C ALA A 69 17.72 -5.26 6.80
N PRO A 70 18.66 -4.28 6.70
CA PRO A 70 19.45 -4.08 5.48
C PRO A 70 20.26 -5.30 5.05
N TRP A 71 20.71 -6.13 6.01
CA TRP A 71 21.47 -7.36 5.74
C TRP A 71 20.62 -8.51 5.19
N LEU A 72 19.29 -8.46 5.37
CA LEU A 72 18.32 -9.39 4.78
C LEU A 72 17.66 -8.79 3.54
N GLY A 73 17.67 -7.48 3.41
CA GLY A 73 16.99 -6.76 2.35
C GLY A 73 15.47 -6.79 2.44
N THR A 74 14.91 -6.97 3.65
CA THR A 74 13.46 -7.06 3.84
C THR A 74 13.05 -6.61 5.24
N TRP A 75 11.75 -6.57 5.50
CA TRP A 75 11.13 -6.39 6.82
C TRP A 75 10.84 -7.78 7.41
N PRO A 76 11.68 -8.33 8.29
CA PRO A 76 11.62 -9.74 8.69
C PRO A 76 10.36 -10.10 9.49
N GLU A 77 9.68 -9.12 10.06
CA GLU A 77 8.43 -9.31 10.80
C GLU A 77 7.19 -9.22 9.91
N ALA A 78 7.33 -8.68 8.69
CA ALA A 78 6.26 -8.66 7.70
C ALA A 78 6.01 -10.07 7.15
N ILE A 79 4.77 -10.35 6.77
CA ILE A 79 4.48 -11.50 5.91
C ILE A 79 4.85 -11.17 4.47
N ASP A 80 5.03 -12.20 3.64
CA ASP A 80 5.61 -12.02 2.28
C ASP A 80 4.87 -10.98 1.44
N TRP A 81 3.53 -11.03 1.41
CA TRP A 81 2.74 -10.10 0.63
C TRP A 81 2.67 -8.70 1.26
N THR A 82 2.64 -8.58 2.62
CA THR A 82 2.67 -7.26 3.27
C THR A 82 4.02 -6.59 3.07
N ALA A 83 5.12 -7.35 3.01
CA ALA A 83 6.42 -6.82 2.63
C ALA A 83 6.42 -6.24 1.19
N ALA A 84 5.70 -6.87 0.25
CA ALA A 84 5.54 -6.30 -1.10
C ALA A 84 4.77 -4.97 -1.06
N VAL A 85 3.72 -4.87 -0.22
CA VAL A 85 2.99 -3.61 0.02
C VAL A 85 3.89 -2.54 0.66
N MET A 86 4.75 -2.91 1.63
CA MET A 86 5.72 -1.97 2.21
C MET A 86 6.68 -1.43 1.15
N GLY A 87 7.18 -2.29 0.25
CA GLY A 87 7.98 -1.88 -0.91
C GLY A 87 7.24 -0.90 -1.81
N THR A 88 5.94 -1.12 -2.03
CA THR A 88 5.05 -0.21 -2.77
C THR A 88 4.93 1.15 -2.07
N HIS A 89 4.73 1.17 -0.76
CA HIS A 89 4.64 2.41 0.02
C HIS A 89 5.95 3.21 -0.01
N VAL A 90 7.10 2.54 0.09
CA VAL A 90 8.42 3.21 -0.03
C VAL A 90 8.60 3.80 -1.43
N SER A 91 8.29 3.05 -2.48
CA SER A 91 8.39 3.53 -3.87
C SER A 91 7.46 4.72 -4.14
N GLY A 92 6.23 4.66 -3.61
CA GLY A 92 5.29 5.77 -3.66
C GLY A 92 5.77 7.00 -2.89
N ALA A 93 6.35 6.82 -1.70
CA ALA A 93 6.94 7.91 -0.92
C ALA A 93 8.13 8.55 -1.65
N LEU A 94 8.97 7.75 -2.32
CA LEU A 94 10.05 8.24 -3.17
C LEU A 94 9.52 9.13 -4.32
N SER A 95 8.39 8.76 -4.93
CA SER A 95 7.73 9.60 -5.94
C SER A 95 7.31 10.95 -5.36
N SER A 96 6.75 10.97 -4.15
CA SER A 96 6.36 12.21 -3.46
C SER A 96 7.57 13.06 -3.05
N ILE A 97 8.63 12.44 -2.55
CA ILE A 97 9.90 13.11 -2.24
C ILE A 97 10.49 13.73 -3.51
N SER A 98 10.50 13.01 -4.63
CA SER A 98 11.01 13.51 -5.90
C SER A 98 10.27 14.76 -6.36
N ARG A 99 8.95 14.78 -6.25
CA ARG A 99 8.12 15.97 -6.56
C ARG A 99 8.36 17.12 -5.59
N ALA A 100 8.45 16.81 -4.29
CA ALA A 100 8.71 17.84 -3.28
C ALA A 100 10.04 18.53 -3.51
N LEU A 101 11.06 17.78 -3.90
CA LEU A 101 12.39 18.31 -4.17
C LEU A 101 12.43 19.17 -5.45
N ASP A 102 11.56 18.92 -6.43
CA ASP A 102 11.41 19.77 -7.61
C ASP A 102 10.73 21.11 -7.26
N LEU A 103 9.75 21.08 -6.36
CA LEU A 103 9.01 22.27 -5.93
C LEU A 103 9.79 23.20 -4.99
N ILE A 104 10.82 22.69 -4.28
CA ILE A 104 11.61 23.46 -3.32
C ILE A 104 12.82 24.06 -4.04
N PRO A 105 12.87 25.39 -4.26
CA PRO A 105 14.02 26.02 -4.87
C PRO A 105 15.23 25.92 -3.93
N VAL A 106 16.19 25.09 -4.30
CA VAL A 106 17.45 24.96 -3.54
C VAL A 106 18.53 25.75 -4.26
N SER A 107 19.05 26.75 -3.58
CA SER A 107 20.15 27.57 -4.09
C SER A 107 21.48 26.83 -3.95
N GLY A 108 22.02 26.37 -5.09
CA GLY A 108 23.43 25.95 -5.22
C GLY A 108 23.69 24.46 -5.25
N GLN A 109 24.88 24.08 -5.76
CA GLN A 109 25.31 22.66 -5.96
C GLN A 109 25.27 21.78 -4.70
N ALA A 110 25.32 22.34 -3.51
CA ALA A 110 25.23 21.58 -2.25
C ALA A 110 23.80 21.07 -2.01
N GLY A 111 22.78 21.84 -2.40
CA GLY A 111 21.39 21.44 -2.27
C GLY A 111 21.02 20.27 -3.18
N ASP A 112 21.50 20.28 -4.43
CA ASP A 112 21.20 19.20 -5.38
C ASP A 112 21.82 17.86 -4.95
N ARG A 113 23.00 17.88 -4.35
CA ARG A 113 23.62 16.67 -3.78
C ARG A 113 22.82 16.11 -2.60
N ASN A 114 22.27 16.96 -1.75
CA ASN A 114 21.49 16.50 -0.60
C ASN A 114 20.16 15.88 -1.04
N LYS A 115 19.54 16.41 -2.08
CA LYS A 115 18.34 15.83 -2.69
C LYS A 115 18.60 14.42 -3.20
N GLU A 116 19.64 14.26 -4.01
CA GLU A 116 20.02 12.96 -4.57
C GLU A 116 20.40 11.96 -3.46
N ASN A 117 21.07 12.40 -2.40
CA ASN A 117 21.41 11.54 -1.27
C ASN A 117 20.17 10.97 -0.56
N LEU A 118 19.12 11.78 -0.38
CA LEU A 118 17.88 11.34 0.26
C LEU A 118 17.15 10.28 -0.58
N VAL A 119 17.00 10.55 -1.89
CA VAL A 119 16.40 9.59 -2.82
C VAL A 119 17.23 8.33 -2.90
N THR A 120 18.56 8.44 -3.04
CA THR A 120 19.46 7.29 -3.12
C THR A 120 19.42 6.45 -1.85
N LEU A 121 19.30 7.06 -0.66
CA LEU A 121 19.18 6.32 0.61
C LEU A 121 18.01 5.33 0.57
N PHE A 122 16.79 5.81 0.32
CA PHE A 122 15.61 4.96 0.32
C PHE A 122 15.54 4.05 -0.91
N PHE A 123 16.00 4.52 -2.07
CA PHE A 123 16.05 3.68 -3.27
C PHE A 123 17.02 2.50 -3.10
N SER A 124 18.13 2.67 -2.38
CA SER A 124 19.04 1.56 -2.08
C SER A 124 18.37 0.45 -1.24
N GLN A 125 17.40 0.83 -0.38
CA GLN A 125 16.62 -0.15 0.39
C GLN A 125 15.58 -0.87 -0.50
N VAL A 126 14.96 -0.17 -1.46
CA VAL A 126 14.12 -0.82 -2.48
C VAL A 126 14.93 -1.82 -3.31
N LEU A 127 16.16 -1.48 -3.69
CA LEU A 127 17.07 -2.41 -4.36
C LEU A 127 17.43 -3.62 -3.48
N SER A 128 17.72 -3.37 -2.20
CA SER A 128 17.97 -4.45 -1.25
C SER A 128 16.76 -5.38 -1.14
N TYR A 129 15.55 -4.82 -1.10
CA TYR A 129 14.32 -5.60 -1.06
C TYR A 129 14.11 -6.43 -2.34
N TYR A 130 14.52 -5.95 -3.52
CA TYR A 130 14.46 -6.76 -4.73
C TYR A 130 15.20 -8.10 -4.58
N PHE A 131 16.34 -8.10 -3.89
CA PHE A 131 17.12 -9.32 -3.63
C PHE A 131 16.64 -10.08 -2.38
N GLY A 132 16.09 -9.38 -1.39
CA GLY A 132 15.58 -9.98 -0.15
C GLY A 132 14.15 -10.50 -0.21
N GLN A 133 13.39 -10.16 -1.26
CA GLN A 133 12.02 -10.64 -1.44
C GLN A 133 11.99 -12.15 -1.65
N ASP A 134 11.24 -12.88 -0.82
CA ASP A 134 11.03 -14.33 -1.01
C ASP A 134 10.03 -14.60 -2.15
N HIS A 135 10.46 -14.31 -3.35
CA HIS A 135 9.64 -14.50 -4.54
C HIS A 135 9.37 -15.97 -4.89
N PHE A 136 10.06 -16.93 -4.29
CA PHE A 136 9.76 -18.35 -4.45
C PHE A 136 8.61 -18.78 -3.55
N ALA A 137 8.55 -18.30 -2.32
CA ALA A 137 7.43 -18.57 -1.42
C ALA A 137 6.13 -17.94 -1.96
N ILE A 138 6.17 -16.67 -2.35
CA ILE A 138 4.99 -15.93 -2.83
C ILE A 138 4.35 -16.59 -4.07
N ARG A 139 5.14 -17.15 -4.98
CA ARG A 139 4.61 -17.88 -6.17
C ARG A 139 3.68 -19.05 -5.84
N ASN A 140 3.78 -19.56 -4.63
CA ASN A 140 2.99 -20.69 -4.16
C ASN A 140 1.85 -20.25 -3.22
N GLN A 141 1.58 -18.98 -3.11
CA GLN A 141 0.53 -18.43 -2.27
C GLN A 141 -0.76 -18.16 -3.06
N ALA A 142 -1.67 -17.38 -2.51
CA ALA A 142 -2.89 -16.98 -3.19
C ALA A 142 -2.59 -16.01 -4.36
N TYR A 143 -3.54 -15.85 -5.27
CA TYR A 143 -3.33 -15.01 -6.44
C TYR A 143 -3.25 -13.51 -6.11
N ASP A 144 -3.88 -13.06 -5.02
CA ASP A 144 -3.71 -11.69 -4.51
C ASP A 144 -2.28 -11.46 -4.01
N ASP A 145 -1.70 -12.41 -3.27
CA ASP A 145 -0.31 -12.34 -2.80
C ASP A 145 0.66 -12.15 -3.97
N ILE A 146 0.43 -12.88 -5.05
CA ILE A 146 1.20 -12.79 -6.30
C ILE A 146 1.05 -11.40 -6.96
N LEU A 147 -0.17 -10.84 -6.95
CA LEU A 147 -0.47 -9.58 -7.62
C LEU A 147 0.07 -8.34 -6.88
N TRP A 148 0.23 -8.40 -5.57
CA TRP A 148 0.92 -7.34 -4.82
C TRP A 148 2.34 -7.11 -5.31
N VAL A 149 3.04 -8.17 -5.69
CA VAL A 149 4.40 -8.09 -6.27
C VAL A 149 4.40 -7.35 -7.61
N VAL A 150 3.37 -7.58 -8.44
CA VAL A 150 3.23 -6.89 -9.75
C VAL A 150 3.11 -5.39 -9.54
N LEU A 151 2.14 -4.96 -8.70
CA LEU A 151 1.90 -3.54 -8.45
C LEU A 151 3.12 -2.86 -7.80
N GLY A 152 3.79 -3.53 -6.86
CA GLY A 152 4.95 -2.97 -6.18
C GLY A 152 6.11 -2.67 -7.15
N TRP A 153 6.43 -3.56 -8.07
CA TRP A 153 7.51 -3.31 -9.03
C TRP A 153 7.10 -2.33 -10.12
N LEU A 154 5.82 -2.26 -10.50
CA LEU A 154 5.33 -1.22 -11.41
C LEU A 154 5.36 0.18 -10.74
N GLU A 155 5.04 0.29 -9.45
CA GLU A 155 5.18 1.56 -8.69
C GLU A 155 6.65 2.01 -8.66
N THR A 156 7.58 1.07 -8.47
CA THR A 156 9.02 1.37 -8.52
C THR A 156 9.46 1.86 -9.90
N ILE A 157 8.96 1.27 -10.99
CA ILE A 157 9.23 1.71 -12.36
C ILE A 157 8.70 3.11 -12.59
N GLN A 158 7.47 3.39 -12.15
CA GLN A 158 6.85 4.73 -12.24
C GLN A 158 7.65 5.77 -11.47
N PHE A 159 8.15 5.42 -10.27
CA PHE A 159 9.04 6.30 -9.51
C PHE A 159 10.32 6.62 -10.29
N ILE A 160 10.99 5.62 -10.89
CA ILE A 160 12.22 5.81 -11.66
C ILE A 160 11.98 6.76 -12.84
N ASP A 161 10.90 6.56 -13.56
CA ASP A 161 10.54 7.39 -14.71
C ASP A 161 10.21 8.82 -14.28
N LEU A 162 9.44 8.99 -13.22
CA LEU A 162 9.11 10.29 -12.65
C LEU A 162 10.38 11.04 -12.19
N HIS A 163 11.21 10.39 -11.39
CA HIS A 163 12.43 11.00 -10.85
C HIS A 163 13.40 11.39 -11.95
N THR A 164 13.53 10.53 -12.97
CA THR A 164 14.35 10.82 -14.15
C THR A 164 13.81 12.03 -14.91
N THR A 165 12.50 12.10 -15.13
CA THR A 165 11.86 13.17 -15.86
C THR A 165 11.97 14.51 -15.14
N LEU A 166 11.79 14.53 -13.83
CA LEU A 166 11.82 15.78 -13.05
C LEU A 166 13.23 16.31 -12.81
N ASN A 167 14.22 15.42 -12.59
CA ASN A 167 15.52 15.82 -12.05
C ASN A 167 16.70 15.60 -13.02
N PHE A 168 16.50 14.86 -14.11
CA PHE A 168 17.57 14.49 -15.05
C PHE A 168 17.17 14.80 -16.50
N HIS A 169 16.91 16.09 -16.78
CA HIS A 169 16.64 16.55 -18.13
C HIS A 169 17.84 16.33 -19.04
N ASP A 170 17.59 16.02 -20.31
CA ASP A 170 18.63 15.83 -21.32
C ASP A 170 19.57 17.05 -21.34
N VAL A 171 20.81 16.84 -20.93
CA VAL A 171 21.88 17.80 -21.18
C VAL A 171 22.15 17.77 -22.67
N VAL A 172 21.74 18.82 -23.36
CA VAL A 172 21.94 18.97 -24.80
C VAL A 172 23.43 18.77 -25.13
N GLY A 173 23.77 17.68 -25.82
CA GLY A 173 25.13 17.39 -26.29
C GLY A 173 25.83 16.19 -25.65
N ALA A 174 25.24 15.48 -24.71
CA ALA A 174 25.81 14.27 -24.13
C ALA A 174 24.87 13.06 -24.31
N PRO A 175 24.78 12.46 -25.51
CA PRO A 175 23.93 11.29 -25.72
C PRO A 175 24.42 10.12 -24.86
N GLY A 176 23.59 9.63 -23.96
CA GLY A 176 23.80 8.41 -23.17
C GLY A 176 24.19 8.58 -21.70
N PHE A 177 24.43 9.80 -21.21
CA PHE A 177 24.83 10.04 -19.81
C PHE A 177 23.79 10.77 -18.96
N ALA A 178 22.66 11.17 -19.54
CA ALA A 178 21.66 11.99 -18.85
C ALA A 178 20.57 11.20 -18.09
N LYS A 179 20.61 9.85 -18.10
CA LYS A 179 19.66 9.04 -17.35
C LYS A 179 20.16 8.82 -15.92
N TRP A 180 19.21 8.89 -14.96
CA TRP A 180 19.50 8.56 -13.58
C TRP A 180 20.00 7.10 -13.45
N HIS A 181 20.95 6.85 -12.53
CA HIS A 181 21.53 5.50 -12.36
C HIS A 181 20.50 4.43 -12.01
N GLY A 182 19.36 4.80 -11.39
CA GLY A 182 18.26 3.86 -11.10
C GLY A 182 17.64 3.21 -12.33
N ASN A 183 17.75 3.84 -13.52
CA ASN A 183 17.17 3.30 -14.76
C ASN A 183 17.74 1.94 -15.19
N ILE A 184 18.95 1.59 -14.74
CA ILE A 184 19.55 0.28 -15.06
C ILE A 184 18.78 -0.89 -14.44
N TRP A 185 17.97 -0.65 -13.41
CA TRP A 185 17.20 -1.67 -12.70
C TRP A 185 15.79 -1.90 -13.28
N THR A 186 15.29 -0.99 -14.09
CA THR A 186 13.98 -1.10 -14.74
C THR A 186 13.76 -2.45 -15.43
N PRO A 187 14.72 -3.03 -16.20
CA PRO A 187 14.52 -4.34 -16.81
C PRO A 187 14.33 -5.48 -15.79
N ALA A 188 15.01 -5.42 -14.64
CA ALA A 188 14.88 -6.43 -13.60
C ALA A 188 13.50 -6.38 -12.91
N PHE A 189 13.01 -5.18 -12.60
CA PHE A 189 11.69 -4.99 -12.04
C PHE A 189 10.60 -5.38 -13.03
N SER A 190 10.74 -4.97 -14.27
CA SER A 190 9.86 -5.33 -15.39
C SER A 190 9.73 -6.83 -15.56
N HIS A 191 10.85 -7.55 -15.59
CA HIS A 191 10.88 -9.00 -15.69
C HIS A 191 10.12 -9.67 -14.54
N ARG A 192 10.33 -9.24 -13.29
CA ARG A 192 9.63 -9.80 -12.14
C ARG A 192 8.12 -9.51 -12.18
N ALA A 193 7.73 -8.29 -12.50
CA ALA A 193 6.31 -7.92 -12.64
C ALA A 193 5.61 -8.79 -13.68
N ARG A 194 6.22 -8.99 -14.86
CA ARG A 194 5.68 -9.87 -15.92
C ARG A 194 5.51 -11.31 -15.45
N ILE A 195 6.54 -11.87 -14.81
CA ILE A 195 6.48 -13.26 -14.32
C ILE A 195 5.30 -13.43 -13.36
N PHE A 196 5.16 -12.53 -12.39
CA PHE A 196 4.10 -12.60 -11.39
C PHE A 196 2.71 -12.36 -12.01
N TRP A 197 2.57 -11.44 -12.95
CA TRP A 197 1.31 -11.26 -13.68
C TRP A 197 0.91 -12.53 -14.44
N ASN A 198 1.85 -13.17 -15.13
CA ASN A 198 1.56 -14.41 -15.86
C ASN A 198 1.16 -15.57 -14.93
N LEU A 199 1.77 -15.64 -13.74
CA LEU A 199 1.37 -16.62 -12.73
C LEU A 199 -0.06 -16.35 -12.22
N ALA A 200 -0.35 -15.09 -11.89
CA ALA A 200 -1.67 -14.70 -11.40
C ALA A 200 -2.78 -14.90 -12.44
N LYS A 201 -2.48 -14.69 -13.73
CA LYS A 201 -3.45 -14.91 -14.82
C LYS A 201 -4.08 -16.30 -14.80
N ALA A 202 -3.37 -17.32 -14.28
CA ALA A 202 -3.92 -18.67 -14.13
C ALA A 202 -5.10 -18.75 -13.14
N GLY A 203 -5.30 -17.74 -12.29
CA GLY A 203 -6.46 -17.65 -11.39
C GLY A 203 -7.76 -17.20 -12.05
N TRP A 204 -7.69 -16.72 -13.30
CA TRP A 204 -8.91 -16.38 -14.05
C TRP A 204 -9.67 -17.64 -14.44
N ASP A 205 -10.93 -17.72 -14.04
CA ASP A 205 -11.76 -18.90 -14.22
C ASP A 205 -13.07 -18.53 -14.95
N TRP A 206 -13.21 -19.01 -16.16
CA TRP A 206 -14.39 -18.79 -17.00
C TRP A 206 -15.60 -19.66 -16.65
N ASP A 207 -15.39 -20.74 -15.90
CA ASP A 207 -16.38 -21.78 -15.66
C ASP A 207 -17.24 -21.51 -14.43
N LEU A 208 -16.62 -20.90 -13.39
CA LEU A 208 -17.28 -20.59 -12.13
C LEU A 208 -17.70 -19.11 -12.10
N CYS A 209 -18.93 -18.86 -11.64
CA CYS A 209 -19.47 -17.52 -11.41
C CYS A 209 -19.48 -16.61 -12.66
N GLY A 210 -19.46 -17.20 -13.86
CA GLY A 210 -19.42 -16.45 -15.12
C GLY A 210 -18.12 -15.72 -15.41
N GLY A 211 -17.04 -16.02 -14.71
CA GLY A 211 -15.73 -15.39 -14.84
C GLY A 211 -15.09 -15.00 -13.52
N GLY A 212 -14.11 -14.11 -13.59
CA GLY A 212 -13.41 -13.53 -12.43
C GLY A 212 -12.30 -14.40 -11.86
N MET A 213 -11.46 -13.77 -11.05
CA MET A 213 -10.34 -14.41 -10.38
C MET A 213 -10.79 -15.27 -9.21
N THR A 214 -10.22 -16.45 -9.08
CA THR A 214 -10.28 -17.26 -7.85
C THR A 214 -9.18 -16.77 -6.89
N TRP A 215 -9.48 -16.74 -5.59
CA TRP A 215 -8.53 -16.26 -4.58
C TRP A 215 -7.32 -17.18 -4.41
N ASN A 216 -7.55 -18.43 -4.00
CA ASN A 216 -6.48 -19.36 -3.65
C ASN A 216 -6.66 -20.69 -4.41
N PRO A 217 -5.66 -21.13 -5.20
CA PRO A 217 -5.77 -22.36 -6.00
C PRO A 217 -5.80 -23.65 -5.16
N ARG A 218 -5.52 -23.57 -3.86
CA ARG A 218 -5.45 -24.73 -2.94
C ARG A 218 -6.67 -24.88 -2.05
N LEU A 219 -7.57 -23.89 -2.05
CA LEU A 219 -8.79 -23.88 -1.25
C LEU A 219 -10.00 -24.05 -2.14
N GLU A 220 -11.18 -24.23 -1.51
CA GLU A 220 -12.45 -24.15 -2.23
C GLU A 220 -12.54 -22.83 -3.01
N PRO A 221 -13.11 -22.84 -4.22
CA PRO A 221 -13.22 -21.63 -5.00
C PRO A 221 -13.92 -20.52 -4.22
N TYR A 222 -13.23 -19.41 -4.12
CA TYR A 222 -13.69 -18.16 -3.52
C TYR A 222 -13.40 -17.03 -4.47
N LYS A 223 -14.41 -16.32 -4.93
CA LYS A 223 -14.29 -15.13 -5.78
C LYS A 223 -14.38 -13.91 -4.88
N ASN A 224 -13.24 -13.32 -4.53
CA ASN A 224 -13.20 -12.18 -3.63
C ASN A 224 -12.91 -10.86 -4.33
N ALA A 225 -13.24 -9.75 -3.68
CA ALA A 225 -13.04 -8.42 -4.19
C ALA A 225 -11.55 -8.18 -4.46
N ILE A 226 -10.71 -8.38 -3.46
CA ILE A 226 -9.30 -7.99 -3.53
C ILE A 226 -8.53 -8.64 -4.68
N THR A 227 -8.69 -9.96 -4.91
CA THR A 227 -7.96 -10.64 -6.00
C THR A 227 -8.40 -10.12 -7.37
N ASN A 228 -9.72 -9.89 -7.55
CA ASN A 228 -10.26 -9.34 -8.78
C ASN A 228 -9.81 -7.89 -9.02
N GLU A 229 -9.87 -7.05 -8.00
CA GLU A 229 -9.44 -5.65 -8.07
C GLU A 229 -7.95 -5.52 -8.34
N LEU A 230 -7.13 -6.36 -7.70
CA LEU A 230 -5.69 -6.44 -7.95
C LEU A 230 -5.40 -6.85 -9.38
N PHE A 231 -6.12 -7.84 -9.92
CA PHE A 231 -5.89 -8.29 -11.28
C PHE A 231 -6.27 -7.24 -12.31
N ILE A 232 -7.38 -6.51 -12.09
CA ILE A 232 -7.79 -5.37 -12.92
C ILE A 232 -6.72 -4.28 -12.88
N SER A 233 -6.31 -3.86 -11.68
CA SER A 233 -5.37 -2.77 -11.47
C SER A 233 -3.97 -3.13 -11.98
N ALA A 234 -3.49 -4.36 -11.68
CA ALA A 234 -2.22 -4.84 -12.19
C ALA A 234 -2.22 -4.92 -13.72
N SER A 235 -3.32 -5.39 -14.34
CA SER A 235 -3.41 -5.50 -15.80
C SER A 235 -3.46 -4.11 -16.47
N ALA A 236 -4.23 -3.16 -15.94
CA ALA A 236 -4.26 -1.80 -16.44
C ALA A 236 -2.89 -1.11 -16.29
N SER A 237 -2.24 -1.26 -15.14
CA SER A 237 -0.90 -0.72 -14.90
C SER A 237 0.18 -1.40 -15.75
N MET A 238 0.09 -2.72 -16.01
CA MET A 238 0.95 -3.42 -16.96
C MET A 238 0.79 -2.84 -18.39
N TYR A 239 -0.42 -2.51 -18.81
CA TYR A 239 -0.61 -1.87 -20.10
C TYR A 239 0.07 -0.51 -20.20
N LEU A 240 0.00 0.33 -19.13
CA LEU A 240 0.51 1.70 -19.16
C LEU A 240 2.00 1.81 -18.88
N TYR A 241 2.49 1.10 -17.88
CA TYR A 241 3.80 1.37 -17.28
C TYR A 241 4.82 0.26 -17.49
N PHE A 242 4.41 -0.89 -18.00
CA PHE A 242 5.32 -1.97 -18.29
C PHE A 242 6.18 -1.65 -19.53
N PRO A 243 7.51 -1.48 -19.37
CA PRO A 243 8.38 -1.04 -20.47
C PRO A 243 8.74 -2.15 -21.45
N GLY A 244 8.17 -3.35 -21.28
CA GLY A 244 8.53 -4.55 -22.02
C GLY A 244 9.53 -5.44 -21.27
N ASP A 245 9.60 -6.69 -21.69
CA ASP A 245 10.55 -7.66 -21.18
C ASP A 245 11.09 -8.51 -22.32
N TRP A 246 12.38 -8.43 -22.53
CA TRP A 246 13.12 -9.13 -23.59
C TRP A 246 13.85 -10.37 -23.06
N ASN A 247 13.65 -10.68 -21.78
CA ASN A 247 14.36 -11.74 -21.11
C ASN A 247 13.55 -13.04 -21.16
N ASP A 248 14.00 -13.99 -21.99
CA ASP A 248 13.45 -15.34 -22.02
C ASP A 248 13.78 -16.06 -20.71
N SER A 249 12.82 -16.16 -19.82
CA SER A 249 13.02 -16.97 -18.63
C SER A 249 12.93 -18.46 -19.00
N PRO A 250 14.00 -19.24 -18.84
CA PRO A 250 13.96 -20.67 -19.13
C PRO A 250 12.98 -21.44 -18.21
N PHE A 251 12.60 -20.84 -17.10
CA PHE A 251 11.65 -21.44 -16.15
C PHE A 251 10.19 -21.35 -16.59
N PHE A 252 9.87 -20.48 -17.56
CA PHE A 252 8.51 -20.33 -18.08
C PHE A 252 8.14 -21.39 -19.10
N ASN A 253 9.10 -21.88 -19.84
CA ASN A 253 8.87 -22.85 -20.93
C ASN A 253 8.49 -24.27 -20.44
N GLY A 254 8.55 -24.52 -19.13
CA GLY A 254 8.29 -25.84 -18.55
C GLY A 254 6.90 -26.06 -17.96
N LEU A 255 6.11 -24.99 -17.73
CA LEU A 255 4.83 -25.10 -17.03
C LEU A 255 3.61 -25.18 -17.96
N ASP A 256 3.77 -24.90 -19.25
CA ASP A 256 2.66 -24.86 -20.21
C ASP A 256 2.67 -26.10 -21.17
N THR A 257 3.10 -27.25 -20.66
CA THR A 257 3.12 -28.49 -21.45
C THR A 257 1.78 -29.25 -21.46
N SER A 258 0.72 -28.70 -20.88
CA SER A 258 -0.57 -29.40 -20.76
C SER A 258 -1.55 -29.18 -21.91
N SER A 259 -1.26 -28.32 -22.90
CA SER A 259 -2.09 -28.18 -24.09
C SER A 259 -1.33 -28.56 -25.35
N GLU A 260 -1.65 -29.72 -25.92
CA GLU A 260 -1.11 -30.21 -27.21
C GLU A 260 -1.43 -29.28 -28.40
N GLU A 261 -2.27 -28.28 -28.24
CA GLU A 261 -2.66 -27.34 -29.31
C GLU A 261 -1.64 -26.24 -29.62
N HIS A 262 -0.62 -26.04 -28.78
CA HIS A 262 0.37 -24.97 -28.96
C HIS A 262 1.61 -25.37 -29.79
N PHE A 263 1.68 -26.61 -30.28
CA PHE A 263 2.87 -27.12 -31.00
C PHE A 263 2.99 -26.64 -32.46
N THR A 264 2.05 -25.88 -32.99
CA THR A 264 2.00 -25.51 -34.42
C THR A 264 2.36 -24.06 -34.74
N ARG A 265 2.65 -23.21 -33.76
CA ARG A 265 3.19 -21.88 -34.05
C ARG A 265 4.72 -21.90 -33.98
N PRO A 266 5.45 -21.33 -34.99
CA PRO A 266 6.88 -21.12 -34.88
C PRO A 266 7.10 -20.23 -33.66
N ARG A 267 7.78 -20.73 -32.64
CA ARG A 267 8.17 -19.94 -31.47
C ARG A 267 9.17 -18.88 -31.92
N GLY A 268 8.64 -17.67 -32.19
CA GLY A 268 9.42 -16.48 -31.91
C GLY A 268 9.46 -16.31 -30.38
N PRO A 269 10.49 -15.68 -29.81
CA PRO A 269 10.51 -15.39 -28.38
C PRO A 269 9.19 -14.73 -27.99
N ASP A 270 8.52 -15.19 -26.92
CA ASP A 270 7.36 -14.52 -26.32
C ASP A 270 7.85 -13.18 -25.75
N VAL A 271 8.01 -12.22 -26.63
CA VAL A 271 8.45 -10.87 -26.30
C VAL A 271 7.22 -10.12 -25.85
N PHE A 272 7.08 -9.95 -24.55
CA PHE A 272 6.07 -9.05 -23.99
C PHE A 272 6.47 -7.61 -24.29
N ARG A 273 5.60 -6.92 -25.01
CA ARG A 273 5.84 -5.56 -25.48
C ARG A 273 5.16 -4.55 -24.56
N PRO A 274 5.67 -3.32 -24.51
CA PRO A 274 4.91 -2.22 -23.97
C PRO A 274 3.53 -2.14 -24.65
N HIS A 275 2.50 -1.84 -23.88
CA HIS A 275 1.11 -1.73 -24.36
C HIS A 275 0.55 -2.99 -25.06
N ASP A 276 0.95 -4.18 -24.61
CA ASP A 276 0.41 -5.43 -25.13
C ASP A 276 -1.11 -5.46 -24.87
N PRO A 277 -1.95 -5.68 -25.92
CA PRO A 277 -3.40 -5.66 -25.80
C PRO A 277 -3.96 -6.64 -24.77
N ILE A 278 -3.27 -7.75 -24.52
CA ILE A 278 -3.72 -8.76 -23.56
C ILE A 278 -3.94 -8.17 -22.15
N PHE A 279 -3.11 -7.21 -21.74
CA PHE A 279 -3.26 -6.56 -20.44
C PHE A 279 -4.55 -5.73 -20.37
N LEU A 280 -4.85 -4.99 -21.44
CA LEU A 280 -6.07 -4.19 -21.51
C LEU A 280 -7.33 -5.06 -21.57
N GLU A 281 -7.28 -6.16 -22.33
CA GLU A 281 -8.39 -7.11 -22.43
C GLU A 281 -8.75 -7.65 -21.04
N PHE A 282 -7.80 -8.18 -20.29
CA PHE A 282 -8.06 -8.67 -18.93
C PHE A 282 -8.50 -7.57 -17.95
N ALA A 283 -7.97 -6.36 -18.07
CA ALA A 283 -8.41 -5.25 -17.23
C ALA A 283 -9.88 -4.88 -17.48
N GLN A 284 -10.31 -4.86 -18.74
CA GLN A 284 -11.68 -4.53 -19.12
C GLN A 284 -12.65 -5.67 -18.79
N ASP A 285 -12.31 -6.92 -19.10
CA ASP A 285 -13.13 -8.09 -18.78
C ASP A 285 -13.29 -8.24 -17.26
N GLY A 286 -12.20 -8.06 -16.51
CA GLY A 286 -12.23 -8.09 -15.06
C GLY A 286 -13.11 -6.99 -14.47
N TYR A 287 -13.00 -5.77 -14.98
CA TYR A 287 -13.82 -4.66 -14.52
C TYR A 287 -15.31 -4.87 -14.82
N GLN A 288 -15.64 -5.37 -16.00
CA GLN A 288 -17.02 -5.69 -16.37
C GLN A 288 -17.58 -6.78 -15.45
N TRP A 289 -16.82 -7.86 -15.25
CA TRP A 289 -17.24 -8.94 -14.35
C TRP A 289 -17.47 -8.41 -12.91
N LEU A 290 -16.54 -7.59 -12.37
CA LEU A 290 -16.66 -7.04 -11.03
C LEU A 290 -17.93 -6.19 -10.87
N LYS A 291 -18.25 -5.36 -11.87
CA LYS A 291 -19.49 -4.55 -11.88
C LYS A 291 -20.77 -5.38 -11.91
N GLU A 292 -20.75 -6.53 -12.59
CA GLU A 292 -21.90 -7.40 -12.76
C GLU A 292 -22.02 -8.46 -11.65
N SER A 293 -20.97 -8.66 -10.86
CA SER A 293 -20.90 -9.72 -9.84
C SER A 293 -21.90 -9.56 -8.69
N GLY A 294 -22.41 -8.35 -8.44
CA GLY A 294 -23.22 -8.03 -7.26
C GLY A 294 -22.40 -7.92 -5.97
N MET A 295 -21.10 -7.65 -6.06
CA MET A 295 -20.19 -7.59 -4.91
C MET A 295 -20.34 -6.30 -4.07
N MET A 296 -21.08 -5.31 -4.54
CA MET A 296 -21.36 -4.11 -3.76
C MET A 296 -22.56 -4.32 -2.83
N ASN A 297 -22.46 -3.81 -1.60
CA ASN A 297 -23.58 -3.75 -0.66
C ASN A 297 -24.45 -2.50 -0.88
N ASP A 298 -25.49 -2.33 -0.05
CA ASP A 298 -26.43 -1.20 -0.16
C ASP A 298 -25.79 0.17 0.13
N GLN A 299 -24.63 0.21 0.81
CA GLN A 299 -23.84 1.43 1.00
C GLN A 299 -22.94 1.73 -0.22
N GLY A 300 -22.92 0.87 -1.24
CA GLY A 300 -22.04 0.98 -2.39
C GLY A 300 -20.58 0.70 -2.06
N LEU A 301 -20.33 -0.18 -1.10
CA LEU A 301 -19.01 -0.68 -0.71
C LEU A 301 -18.85 -2.12 -1.18
N TYR A 302 -17.65 -2.50 -1.60
CA TYR A 302 -17.32 -3.88 -1.94
C TYR A 302 -17.28 -4.74 -0.68
N VAL A 303 -18.05 -5.83 -0.68
CA VAL A 303 -17.94 -6.89 0.33
C VAL A 303 -16.80 -7.84 -0.03
N ASP A 304 -16.42 -8.71 0.90
CA ASP A 304 -15.23 -9.54 0.73
C ASP A 304 -15.33 -10.51 -0.45
N GLY A 305 -16.45 -11.22 -0.62
CA GLY A 305 -16.57 -12.11 -1.76
C GLY A 305 -17.71 -13.13 -1.68
N PHE A 306 -17.56 -14.19 -2.51
CA PHE A 306 -18.56 -15.23 -2.68
C PHE A 306 -17.97 -16.62 -2.64
N HIS A 307 -18.64 -17.54 -1.94
CA HIS A 307 -18.50 -18.98 -2.09
C HIS A 307 -19.59 -19.56 -3.01
N ILE A 308 -19.44 -20.84 -3.36
CA ILE A 308 -20.37 -21.62 -4.16
C ILE A 308 -21.00 -22.67 -3.25
N SER A 309 -22.32 -22.61 -3.04
CA SER A 309 -23.01 -23.55 -2.17
C SER A 309 -22.88 -25.00 -2.66
N GLY A 310 -22.48 -25.90 -1.74
CA GLY A 310 -22.36 -27.33 -2.03
C GLY A 310 -21.27 -27.67 -3.06
N TYR A 311 -20.24 -26.88 -3.21
CA TYR A 311 -19.15 -27.10 -4.17
C TYR A 311 -18.49 -28.49 -4.01
N ASN A 312 -18.33 -28.98 -2.79
CA ASN A 312 -17.72 -30.28 -2.50
C ASN A 312 -18.68 -31.46 -2.63
N ASP A 313 -19.97 -31.24 -2.90
CA ASP A 313 -20.91 -32.32 -3.14
C ASP A 313 -20.80 -32.78 -4.63
N PRO A 314 -20.29 -33.99 -4.90
CA PRO A 314 -20.11 -34.47 -6.27
C PRO A 314 -21.44 -34.64 -7.05
N THR A 315 -22.58 -34.57 -6.36
CA THR A 315 -23.91 -34.60 -6.98
C THR A 315 -24.43 -33.20 -7.29
N ASN A 316 -23.80 -32.17 -6.79
CA ASN A 316 -24.18 -30.77 -7.02
C ASN A 316 -23.38 -30.19 -8.21
N ASN A 317 -24.09 -29.69 -9.21
CA ASN A 317 -23.49 -29.03 -10.36
C ASN A 317 -23.58 -27.49 -10.28
N ASN A 318 -23.69 -26.94 -9.04
CA ASN A 318 -23.74 -25.51 -8.85
C ASN A 318 -22.40 -24.86 -9.22
N LYS A 319 -22.47 -23.86 -10.11
CA LYS A 319 -21.33 -23.02 -10.53
C LYS A 319 -21.56 -21.55 -10.22
N LYS A 320 -22.60 -21.21 -9.45
CA LYS A 320 -22.97 -19.83 -9.13
C LYS A 320 -22.34 -19.40 -7.80
N CYS A 321 -21.88 -18.19 -7.78
CA CYS A 321 -21.46 -17.49 -6.56
C CYS A 321 -22.71 -17.06 -5.76
N ASP A 322 -23.29 -17.94 -4.97
CA ASP A 322 -24.58 -17.78 -4.29
C ASP A 322 -24.49 -17.67 -2.76
N VAL A 323 -23.29 -17.79 -2.19
CA VAL A 323 -23.04 -17.57 -0.76
C VAL A 323 -22.14 -16.35 -0.60
N ARG A 324 -22.75 -15.20 -0.30
CA ARG A 324 -22.05 -13.91 -0.16
C ARG A 324 -21.54 -13.73 1.27
N ASN A 325 -20.29 -13.30 1.42
CA ASN A 325 -19.71 -12.84 2.67
C ASN A 325 -19.86 -11.31 2.75
N GLU A 326 -20.62 -10.81 3.71
CA GLU A 326 -20.91 -9.38 3.89
C GLU A 326 -19.78 -8.60 4.57
N GLN A 327 -18.65 -9.23 4.90
CA GLN A 327 -17.50 -8.55 5.49
C GLN A 327 -17.00 -7.44 4.56
N VAL A 328 -16.80 -6.26 5.12
CA VAL A 328 -16.25 -5.10 4.41
C VAL A 328 -14.88 -4.76 4.99
N TYR A 329 -13.87 -4.64 4.11
CA TYR A 329 -12.52 -4.21 4.47
C TYR A 329 -12.17 -2.93 3.72
N THR A 330 -11.30 -2.11 4.30
CA THR A 330 -10.89 -0.84 3.68
C THR A 330 -10.08 -1.05 2.40
N TYR A 331 -9.23 -2.08 2.31
CA TYR A 331 -8.40 -2.36 1.13
C TYR A 331 -9.23 -2.76 -0.10
N ASN A 332 -10.35 -3.44 0.07
CA ASN A 332 -11.30 -3.77 -0.99
C ASN A 332 -11.94 -2.51 -1.63
N GLN A 333 -11.89 -1.36 -0.97
CA GLN A 333 -12.37 -0.10 -1.52
C GLN A 333 -11.25 0.70 -2.20
N GLY A 334 -10.00 0.31 -1.97
CA GLY A 334 -8.83 1.05 -2.43
C GLY A 334 -8.32 0.58 -3.78
N VAL A 335 -8.01 -0.69 -3.90
CA VAL A 335 -7.21 -1.23 -5.01
C VAL A 335 -7.81 -0.94 -6.37
N ILE A 336 -9.12 -1.06 -6.51
CA ILE A 336 -9.81 -0.79 -7.78
C ILE A 336 -9.64 0.64 -8.31
N LEU A 337 -9.38 1.61 -7.42
CA LEU A 337 -9.17 3.02 -7.79
C LEU A 337 -7.99 3.18 -8.76
N THR A 338 -6.91 2.41 -8.57
CA THR A 338 -5.79 2.39 -9.53
C THR A 338 -6.24 1.84 -10.89
N GLY A 339 -7.00 0.75 -10.92
CA GLY A 339 -7.54 0.21 -12.16
C GLY A 339 -8.46 1.21 -12.88
N GLN A 340 -9.30 1.92 -12.14
CA GLN A 340 -10.23 2.91 -12.68
C GLN A 340 -9.51 4.11 -13.32
N ILE A 341 -8.54 4.69 -12.64
CA ILE A 341 -7.78 5.82 -13.19
C ILE A 341 -6.93 5.40 -14.39
N ASP A 342 -6.34 4.22 -14.36
CA ASP A 342 -5.53 3.70 -15.46
C ASP A 342 -6.41 3.33 -16.66
N LEU A 343 -7.57 2.71 -16.47
CA LEU A 343 -8.53 2.45 -17.55
C LEU A 343 -9.04 3.75 -18.20
N TRP A 344 -9.28 4.80 -17.42
CA TRP A 344 -9.60 6.10 -17.99
C TRP A 344 -8.48 6.65 -18.86
N LYS A 345 -7.23 6.62 -18.39
CA LYS A 345 -6.07 7.06 -19.19
C LYS A 345 -5.94 6.29 -20.50
N ILE A 346 -6.18 4.99 -20.46
CA ILE A 346 -6.07 4.11 -21.64
C ILE A 346 -7.20 4.40 -22.63
N THR A 347 -8.44 4.47 -22.15
CA THR A 347 -9.64 4.44 -22.98
C THR A 347 -10.27 5.81 -23.22
N GLY A 348 -10.02 6.79 -22.35
CA GLY A 348 -10.72 8.06 -22.33
C GLY A 348 -12.16 8.00 -21.81
N ASN A 349 -12.64 6.84 -21.37
CA ASN A 349 -14.00 6.68 -20.84
C ASN A 349 -14.09 7.19 -19.40
N TYR A 350 -14.73 8.36 -19.22
CA TYR A 350 -14.83 9.03 -17.93
C TYR A 350 -15.67 8.29 -16.88
N SER A 351 -16.49 7.32 -17.29
CA SER A 351 -17.30 6.54 -16.36
C SER A 351 -16.47 5.79 -15.30
N TYR A 352 -15.23 5.42 -15.61
CA TYR A 352 -14.30 4.84 -14.64
C TYR A 352 -13.97 5.81 -13.50
N VAL A 353 -13.79 7.09 -13.84
CA VAL A 353 -13.52 8.14 -12.85
C VAL A 353 -14.77 8.44 -12.01
N ASP A 354 -15.96 8.50 -12.64
CA ASP A 354 -17.23 8.68 -11.92
C ASP A 354 -17.47 7.53 -10.92
N ASP A 355 -17.22 6.29 -11.34
CA ASP A 355 -17.33 5.11 -10.45
C ASP A 355 -16.33 5.23 -9.28
N GLY A 356 -15.09 5.65 -9.53
CA GLY A 356 -14.06 5.84 -8.50
C GLY A 356 -14.42 6.93 -7.50
N HIS A 357 -14.83 8.10 -7.96
CA HIS A 357 -15.28 9.18 -7.07
C HIS A 357 -16.48 8.77 -6.21
N ARG A 358 -17.44 8.06 -6.80
CA ARG A 358 -18.60 7.55 -6.06
C ARG A 358 -18.17 6.58 -4.96
N LEU A 359 -17.25 5.67 -5.26
CA LEU A 359 -16.71 4.74 -4.26
C LEU A 359 -16.00 5.50 -3.13
N ILE A 360 -15.13 6.46 -3.46
CA ILE A 360 -14.44 7.27 -2.44
C ILE A 360 -15.44 8.03 -1.55
N GLN A 361 -16.48 8.64 -2.13
CA GLN A 361 -17.52 9.33 -1.37
C GLN A 361 -18.27 8.37 -0.44
N ASN A 362 -18.58 7.14 -0.90
CA ASN A 362 -19.22 6.11 -0.09
C ASN A 362 -18.31 5.70 1.09
N VAL A 363 -17.00 5.51 0.83
CA VAL A 363 -16.02 5.21 1.88
C VAL A 363 -15.96 6.31 2.92
N ILE A 364 -15.83 7.56 2.48
CA ILE A 364 -15.76 8.72 3.39
C ILE A 364 -17.03 8.81 4.25
N ASN A 365 -18.19 8.63 3.64
CA ASN A 365 -19.46 8.60 4.36
C ASN A 365 -19.53 7.42 5.34
N ALA A 366 -19.01 6.26 4.96
CA ALA A 366 -18.94 5.08 5.81
C ALA A 366 -17.93 5.20 6.98
N THR A 367 -17.10 6.24 7.00
CA THR A 367 -16.33 6.63 8.21
C THR A 367 -17.11 7.52 9.17
N GLY A 368 -18.31 7.94 8.81
CA GLY A 368 -19.09 8.91 9.57
C GLY A 368 -18.66 10.36 9.32
N TRP A 369 -18.15 10.66 8.11
CA TRP A 369 -17.77 12.02 7.70
C TRP A 369 -18.74 12.60 6.68
N ASP A 370 -19.24 13.82 6.95
CA ASP A 370 -20.06 14.59 6.04
C ASP A 370 -19.18 15.43 5.10
N LEU A 371 -19.08 15.01 3.84
CA LEU A 371 -18.30 15.72 2.82
C LEU A 371 -18.85 17.10 2.49
N HIS A 372 -20.16 17.34 2.65
CA HIS A 372 -20.74 18.63 2.32
C HIS A 372 -20.39 19.68 3.39
N HIS A 373 -20.49 19.29 4.66
CA HIS A 373 -20.20 20.18 5.79
C HIS A 373 -18.76 20.06 6.30
N GLN A 374 -17.96 19.13 5.74
CA GLN A 374 -16.55 18.89 6.08
C GLN A 374 -16.32 18.62 7.58
N ARG A 375 -17.14 17.74 8.17
CA ARG A 375 -17.09 17.40 9.60
C ARG A 375 -17.66 16.01 9.87
N PRO A 376 -17.40 15.42 11.05
CA PRO A 376 -18.09 14.20 11.46
C PRO A 376 -19.62 14.36 11.46
N ILE A 377 -20.34 13.30 11.07
CA ILE A 377 -21.81 13.25 11.05
C ILE A 377 -22.34 13.34 12.48
N ASP A 378 -21.72 12.59 13.39
CA ASP A 378 -22.11 12.55 14.79
C ASP A 378 -21.48 13.74 15.53
N HIS A 379 -22.30 14.75 15.79
CA HIS A 379 -21.89 15.96 16.48
C HIS A 379 -21.68 15.72 17.97
N GLY A 380 -20.51 16.02 18.49
CA GLY A 380 -20.29 16.04 19.92
C GLY A 380 -18.86 15.91 20.40
N HIS A 381 -17.94 15.50 19.54
CA HIS A 381 -16.54 15.37 19.92
C HIS A 381 -15.63 16.04 18.89
N THR A 382 -14.92 17.07 19.31
CA THR A 382 -13.96 17.80 18.44
C THR A 382 -12.56 17.16 18.45
N GLY A 383 -12.34 16.18 19.33
CA GLY A 383 -11.03 15.57 19.57
C GLY A 383 -10.12 16.42 20.46
N ASP A 384 -10.60 17.55 21.00
CA ASP A 384 -9.80 18.45 21.85
C ASP A 384 -9.86 18.03 23.33
N GLU A 385 -10.88 17.26 23.73
CA GLU A 385 -11.02 16.69 25.06
C GLU A 385 -11.12 15.16 24.98
N PRO A 386 -10.68 14.40 26.01
CA PRO A 386 -10.86 12.95 26.04
C PRO A 386 -12.32 12.53 26.00
N TRP A 387 -12.60 11.42 25.32
CA TRP A 387 -13.94 10.84 25.27
C TRP A 387 -14.37 10.30 26.62
N GLU A 388 -15.49 10.77 27.14
CA GLU A 388 -16.05 10.32 28.43
C GLU A 388 -17.23 9.36 28.27
N GLY A 389 -17.63 9.05 27.05
CA GLY A 389 -18.74 8.14 26.77
C GLY A 389 -18.45 6.71 27.18
N SER A 390 -19.44 5.99 27.72
CA SER A 390 -19.34 4.57 28.05
C SER A 390 -19.39 3.66 26.81
N ARG A 391 -19.82 4.20 25.65
CA ARG A 391 -19.88 3.53 24.35
C ARG A 391 -19.06 4.32 23.35
N LEU A 392 -18.52 3.64 22.34
CA LEU A 392 -17.89 4.28 21.20
C LEU A 392 -18.92 5.07 20.38
N PRO A 393 -18.49 6.08 19.59
CA PRO A 393 -19.35 6.69 18.58
C PRO A 393 -19.95 5.64 17.63
N PRO A 394 -21.11 5.93 16.99
CA PRO A 394 -21.74 4.98 16.07
C PRO A 394 -20.81 4.50 14.96
N TRP A 395 -20.91 3.21 14.63
CA TRP A 395 -20.23 2.61 13.48
C TRP A 395 -21.01 2.92 12.20
N HIS A 396 -20.32 3.34 11.14
CA HIS A 396 -20.92 3.73 9.87
C HIS A 396 -20.62 2.77 8.71
N GLY A 397 -19.84 1.71 8.94
CA GLY A 397 -19.49 0.70 7.94
C GLY A 397 -17.99 0.51 7.75
N LEU A 398 -17.20 1.59 7.77
CA LEU A 398 -15.73 1.59 7.67
C LEU A 398 -15.09 2.57 8.66
N GLY A 399 -15.76 2.87 9.74
CA GLY A 399 -15.24 3.74 10.77
C GLY A 399 -16.31 4.46 11.56
N ARG A 400 -15.87 5.41 12.35
CA ARG A 400 -16.70 6.23 13.24
C ARG A 400 -16.07 7.61 13.46
N ALA A 401 -16.90 8.60 13.78
CA ALA A 401 -16.46 9.97 14.02
C ALA A 401 -15.58 10.55 12.88
N GLY A 402 -15.77 10.10 11.65
CA GLY A 402 -15.00 10.53 10.48
C GLY A 402 -13.61 9.88 10.33
N VAL A 403 -13.25 8.96 11.22
CA VAL A 403 -11.95 8.25 11.20
C VAL A 403 -12.11 6.88 10.58
N MET A 404 -11.25 6.54 9.62
CA MET A 404 -11.23 5.21 9.00
C MET A 404 -10.75 4.15 9.99
N GLU A 405 -11.47 3.03 10.06
CA GLU A 405 -11.26 1.97 11.02
C GLU A 405 -11.65 0.62 10.41
N GLU A 406 -10.87 -0.44 10.69
CA GLU A 406 -11.29 -1.81 10.48
C GLU A 406 -12.15 -2.27 11.67
N ALA A 407 -13.09 -3.18 11.43
CA ALA A 407 -13.97 -3.70 12.49
C ALA A 407 -13.21 -4.39 13.64
N CYS A 408 -11.98 -4.82 13.41
CA CYS A 408 -11.10 -5.43 14.40
C CYS A 408 -10.26 -4.43 15.22
N ASP A 409 -10.14 -3.15 14.77
CA ASP A 409 -9.26 -2.14 15.40
C ASP A 409 -9.63 -1.90 16.87
N SER A 410 -10.90 -1.58 17.14
CA SER A 410 -11.40 -1.28 18.48
C SER A 410 -11.26 -2.45 19.46
N LYS A 411 -11.34 -3.68 18.94
CA LYS A 411 -11.19 -4.91 19.69
C LYS A 411 -9.72 -5.27 19.93
N GLY A 412 -8.79 -4.70 19.17
CA GLY A 412 -7.37 -5.05 19.19
C GLY A 412 -7.10 -6.47 18.63
N THR A 413 -7.98 -6.98 17.76
CA THR A 413 -7.91 -8.35 17.22
C THR A 413 -7.42 -8.41 15.78
N CYS A 414 -7.08 -7.28 15.17
CA CYS A 414 -6.57 -7.27 13.80
C CYS A 414 -5.35 -8.17 13.65
N SER A 415 -5.39 -9.04 12.63
CA SER A 415 -4.21 -9.73 12.15
C SER A 415 -3.23 -8.72 11.52
N GLN A 416 -2.06 -9.19 11.20
CA GLN A 416 -1.07 -8.40 10.45
C GLN A 416 -1.61 -7.98 9.07
N ASP A 417 -2.43 -8.84 8.45
CA ASP A 417 -3.16 -8.49 7.22
C ASP A 417 -4.06 -7.27 7.43
N GLY A 418 -4.93 -7.32 8.45
CA GLY A 418 -5.86 -6.24 8.78
C GLY A 418 -5.16 -4.92 9.12
N GLN A 419 -3.98 -4.98 9.72
CA GLN A 419 -3.18 -3.78 10.02
C GLN A 419 -2.66 -3.05 8.77
N THR A 420 -2.59 -3.74 7.61
CA THR A 420 -2.13 -3.18 6.33
C THR A 420 -3.25 -2.47 5.56
N PHE A 421 -4.51 -2.86 5.76
CA PHE A 421 -5.62 -2.54 4.85
C PHE A 421 -5.87 -1.04 4.67
N LYS A 422 -5.86 -0.25 5.73
CA LYS A 422 -6.04 1.21 5.65
C LYS A 422 -4.95 1.87 4.80
N GLY A 423 -3.71 1.43 4.96
CA GLY A 423 -2.57 1.91 4.17
C GLY A 423 -2.74 1.65 2.68
N ILE A 424 -3.23 0.47 2.31
CA ILE A 424 -3.53 0.11 0.93
C ILE A 424 -4.58 1.06 0.34
N PHE A 425 -5.69 1.31 1.06
CA PHE A 425 -6.69 2.26 0.59
C PHE A 425 -6.07 3.64 0.30
N PHE A 426 -5.30 4.21 1.23
CA PHE A 426 -4.72 5.54 1.05
C PHE A 426 -3.65 5.59 -0.05
N HIS A 427 -2.92 4.51 -0.27
CA HIS A 427 -2.00 4.41 -1.41
C HIS A 427 -2.74 4.53 -2.75
N HIS A 428 -3.80 3.74 -2.94
CA HIS A 428 -4.56 3.73 -4.19
C HIS A 428 -5.43 4.98 -4.37
N LEU A 429 -5.95 5.57 -3.30
CA LEU A 429 -6.56 6.90 -3.32
C LEU A 429 -5.56 7.95 -3.82
N THR A 430 -4.32 7.88 -3.35
CA THR A 430 -3.26 8.77 -3.82
C THR A 430 -3.03 8.58 -5.32
N THR A 431 -2.86 7.36 -5.79
CA THR A 431 -2.67 7.04 -7.20
C THR A 431 -3.83 7.56 -8.05
N PHE A 432 -5.07 7.37 -7.62
CA PHE A 432 -6.26 7.86 -8.31
C PHE A 432 -6.26 9.38 -8.44
N CYS A 433 -5.93 10.09 -7.37
CA CYS A 433 -6.01 11.55 -7.35
C CYS A 433 -4.76 12.26 -7.91
N THR A 434 -3.60 11.59 -7.97
CA THR A 434 -2.32 12.25 -8.29
C THR A 434 -1.64 11.70 -9.52
N SER A 435 -2.28 10.77 -10.20
CA SER A 435 -1.79 10.22 -11.44
C SER A 435 -1.28 11.33 -12.37
N SER A 436 -0.07 11.15 -12.91
CA SER A 436 0.59 12.14 -13.78
C SER A 436 -0.16 12.30 -15.12
N LEU A 437 -1.32 12.92 -15.03
CA LEU A 437 -2.04 13.43 -16.18
C LEU A 437 -1.43 14.79 -16.49
N SER A 438 -0.33 14.83 -17.28
CA SER A 438 0.17 16.10 -17.74
C SER A 438 -0.84 16.67 -18.74
N LEU A 439 -1.02 17.99 -18.71
CA LEU A 439 -1.87 18.67 -19.67
C LEU A 439 -1.34 18.44 -21.10
N ASP A 440 -0.04 18.21 -21.25
CA ASP A 440 0.63 17.99 -22.52
C ASP A 440 0.41 16.59 -23.07
N ASP A 441 0.46 15.53 -22.24
CA ASP A 441 0.07 14.17 -22.61
C ASP A 441 -1.41 14.12 -23.01
N PHE A 442 -2.20 14.90 -22.33
CA PHE A 442 -3.60 15.09 -22.59
C PHE A 442 -3.86 15.70 -23.97
N LEU A 443 -3.18 16.80 -24.29
CA LEU A 443 -3.34 17.48 -25.58
C LEU A 443 -2.83 16.63 -26.76
N ALA A 444 -1.81 15.79 -26.52
CA ALA A 444 -1.24 14.92 -27.55
C ALA A 444 -2.16 13.77 -27.99
N TYR A 445 -3.01 13.27 -27.09
CA TYR A 445 -3.84 12.09 -27.37
C TYR A 445 -5.34 12.37 -27.52
N ASN A 446 -5.82 13.58 -27.27
CA ASN A 446 -7.24 14.02 -27.42
C ASN A 446 -8.27 13.08 -26.71
N ARG A 447 -7.87 12.36 -25.66
CA ARG A 447 -8.70 11.31 -25.03
C ARG A 447 -9.69 11.85 -24.00
N TYR A 448 -9.44 13.02 -23.40
CA TYR A 448 -10.32 13.63 -22.40
C TYR A 448 -10.36 15.16 -22.54
N THR A 449 -11.32 15.81 -21.91
CA THR A 449 -11.48 17.26 -21.96
C THR A 449 -10.81 17.95 -20.76
N ARG A 450 -10.44 19.22 -20.92
CA ARG A 450 -9.92 20.03 -19.80
C ARG A 450 -10.92 20.10 -18.64
N ASP A 451 -12.21 20.10 -18.95
CA ASP A 451 -13.25 20.18 -17.93
C ASP A 451 -13.35 18.88 -17.13
N GLN A 452 -13.18 17.72 -17.76
CA GLN A 452 -13.09 16.43 -17.07
C GLN A 452 -11.90 16.39 -16.11
N LEU A 453 -10.72 16.84 -16.54
CA LEU A 453 -9.54 16.95 -15.67
C LEU A 453 -9.78 17.90 -14.50
N ARG A 454 -10.33 19.10 -14.76
CA ARG A 454 -10.63 20.07 -13.70
C ARG A 454 -11.65 19.51 -12.71
N SER A 455 -12.69 18.84 -13.19
CA SER A 455 -13.70 18.20 -12.35
C SER A 455 -13.06 17.12 -11.45
N HIS A 456 -12.27 16.22 -12.04
CA HIS A 456 -11.55 15.18 -11.30
C HIS A 456 -10.65 15.76 -10.21
N PHE A 457 -9.79 16.72 -10.54
CA PHE A 457 -8.90 17.34 -9.55
C PHE A 457 -9.66 18.18 -8.49
N ALA A 458 -10.78 18.82 -8.87
CA ALA A 458 -11.60 19.54 -7.91
C ALA A 458 -12.24 18.58 -6.90
N GLU A 459 -12.72 17.44 -7.37
CA GLU A 459 -13.30 16.39 -6.53
C GLU A 459 -12.25 15.81 -5.59
N CYS A 460 -11.07 15.42 -6.08
CA CYS A 460 -9.97 14.95 -5.26
C CYS A 460 -9.58 15.94 -4.16
N ARG A 461 -9.57 17.24 -4.48
CA ARG A 461 -9.29 18.29 -3.49
C ARG A 461 -10.32 18.35 -2.37
N SER A 462 -11.58 18.03 -2.67
CA SER A 462 -12.65 18.04 -1.66
C SER A 462 -12.42 17.02 -0.55
N TYR A 463 -11.56 16.03 -0.75
CA TYR A 463 -11.21 15.00 0.24
C TYR A 463 -10.14 15.45 1.25
N ALA A 464 -9.41 16.55 1.00
CA ALA A 464 -8.30 16.98 1.84
C ALA A 464 -8.68 17.26 3.31
N PRO A 465 -9.84 17.85 3.66
CA PRO A 465 -10.24 18.01 5.07
C PRO A 465 -10.44 16.69 5.80
N TRP A 466 -11.03 15.69 5.15
CA TRP A 466 -11.18 14.36 5.71
C TRP A 466 -9.82 13.65 5.90
N LEU A 467 -8.91 13.77 4.94
CA LEU A 467 -7.54 13.26 5.08
C LEU A 467 -6.82 13.92 6.26
N ARG A 468 -6.93 15.25 6.41
CA ARG A 468 -6.36 15.97 7.55
C ARG A 468 -6.90 15.47 8.88
N HIS A 469 -8.21 15.18 8.96
CA HIS A 469 -8.86 14.63 10.15
C HIS A 469 -8.25 13.27 10.52
N ASN A 470 -8.10 12.38 9.56
CA ASN A 470 -7.48 11.07 9.75
C ASN A 470 -5.98 11.17 10.11
N VAL A 471 -5.23 12.09 9.50
CA VAL A 471 -3.82 12.35 9.86
C VAL A 471 -3.70 12.77 11.33
N ARG A 472 -4.56 13.69 11.80
CA ARG A 472 -4.57 14.09 13.21
C ARG A 472 -4.86 12.93 14.15
N ALA A 473 -5.85 12.10 13.80
CA ALA A 473 -6.19 10.90 14.55
C ALA A 473 -5.00 9.93 14.63
N MET A 474 -4.38 9.63 13.50
CA MET A 474 -3.24 8.73 13.39
C MET A 474 -2.01 9.23 14.16
N ILE A 475 -1.62 10.51 14.01
CA ILE A 475 -0.44 11.07 14.69
C ILE A 475 -0.57 10.95 16.20
N ARG A 476 -1.77 11.12 16.76
CA ARG A 476 -2.02 10.97 18.20
C ARG A 476 -1.87 9.54 18.72
N THR A 477 -1.84 8.55 17.85
CA THR A 477 -1.55 7.16 18.24
C THR A 477 -0.06 6.86 18.31
N ARG A 478 0.82 7.76 17.84
CA ARG A 478 2.26 7.54 17.89
C ARG A 478 2.76 7.47 19.33
N ASN A 479 3.61 6.49 19.61
CA ASN A 479 4.32 6.41 20.87
C ASN A 479 5.61 7.27 20.88
N ASP A 480 6.34 7.26 21.98
CA ASP A 480 7.59 8.03 22.14
C ASP A 480 8.70 7.62 21.15
N ALA A 481 8.67 6.39 20.63
CA ALA A 481 9.57 5.92 19.58
C ALA A 481 9.13 6.36 18.17
N GLY A 482 7.98 7.02 18.03
CA GLY A 482 7.45 7.47 16.75
C GLY A 482 6.66 6.38 15.99
N LEU A 483 6.39 5.23 16.63
CA LEU A 483 5.68 4.12 16.02
C LEU A 483 4.17 4.40 15.98
N VAL A 484 3.57 4.22 14.81
CA VAL A 484 2.15 4.46 14.54
C VAL A 484 1.31 3.32 15.11
N GLY A 485 0.21 3.66 15.77
CA GLY A 485 -0.77 2.69 16.28
C GLY A 485 -1.75 2.23 15.22
N MET A 486 -2.39 1.08 15.49
CA MET A 486 -3.39 0.48 14.61
C MET A 486 -4.73 1.24 14.67
N TRP A 487 -5.22 1.55 15.86
CA TRP A 487 -6.55 2.11 16.09
C TRP A 487 -6.53 3.64 16.16
N TRP A 488 -6.72 4.28 15.00
CA TRP A 488 -6.63 5.75 14.88
C TRP A 488 -7.75 6.48 15.61
N THR A 489 -8.93 5.86 15.70
CA THR A 489 -10.07 6.42 16.46
C THR A 489 -9.71 6.58 17.94
N ALA A 490 -8.91 5.70 18.53
CA ALA A 490 -8.43 5.91 19.91
C ALA A 490 -7.61 7.20 20.03
N GLY A 491 -6.78 7.51 19.04
CA GLY A 491 -6.05 8.78 18.99
C GLY A 491 -6.98 9.99 18.87
N HIS A 492 -8.04 9.92 18.04
CA HIS A 492 -9.04 10.97 17.92
C HIS A 492 -9.80 11.19 19.22
N LEU A 493 -10.19 10.11 19.90
CA LEU A 493 -10.98 10.13 21.12
C LEU A 493 -10.13 10.36 22.40
N GLY A 494 -8.81 10.37 22.30
CA GLY A 494 -7.91 10.52 23.46
C GLY A 494 -7.98 9.34 24.43
N LEU A 495 -8.12 8.10 23.93
CA LEU A 495 -8.31 6.90 24.74
C LEU A 495 -6.99 6.20 25.12
N LYS A 496 -5.87 6.88 25.13
CA LYS A 496 -4.55 6.26 25.27
C LYS A 496 -4.49 5.25 26.41
N ASP A 497 -4.87 5.57 27.58
CA ASP A 497 -4.62 4.80 28.79
C ASP A 497 -5.93 4.34 29.47
N LYS A 498 -6.97 4.03 28.68
CA LYS A 498 -8.29 3.66 29.20
C LYS A 498 -8.75 2.32 28.66
N MET A 499 -9.57 1.62 29.44
CA MET A 499 -10.32 0.49 28.92
C MET A 499 -11.18 0.94 27.74
N PRO A 500 -11.18 0.20 26.61
CA PRO A 500 -11.99 0.59 25.47
C PRO A 500 -13.46 0.64 25.88
N PRO A 501 -14.20 1.69 25.46
CA PRO A 501 -15.65 1.70 25.61
C PRO A 501 -16.30 0.52 24.90
N GLN A 502 -17.54 0.19 25.28
CA GLN A 502 -18.27 -0.90 24.64
C GLN A 502 -18.41 -0.65 23.13
N ASP A 503 -18.09 -1.67 22.35
CA ASP A 503 -18.25 -1.69 20.90
C ASP A 503 -19.38 -2.65 20.52
N ASP A 504 -20.28 -2.19 19.63
CA ASP A 504 -21.45 -2.93 19.18
C ASP A 504 -21.32 -3.32 17.67
N VAL A 505 -20.09 -3.34 17.12
CA VAL A 505 -19.88 -3.73 15.71
C VAL A 505 -20.00 -5.24 15.58
N GLU A 506 -21.15 -5.69 15.13
CA GLU A 506 -21.42 -7.09 14.78
C GLU A 506 -22.33 -7.14 13.55
N ASP A 507 -21.89 -7.85 12.51
CA ASP A 507 -22.72 -8.27 11.39
C ASP A 507 -22.77 -9.80 11.36
N PRO A 508 -23.92 -10.43 11.62
CA PRO A 508 -24.03 -11.89 11.67
C PRO A 508 -23.78 -12.56 10.30
N ASN A 509 -23.79 -11.81 9.20
CA ASN A 509 -23.53 -12.30 7.85
C ASN A 509 -22.10 -12.02 7.38
N ALA A 510 -21.29 -11.33 8.20
CA ALA A 510 -19.90 -11.05 7.92
C ALA A 510 -19.00 -12.08 8.60
N VAL A 511 -18.15 -12.74 7.80
CA VAL A 511 -17.12 -13.65 8.30
C VAL A 511 -15.77 -12.98 8.08
N ASP A 512 -15.11 -12.68 9.18
CA ASP A 512 -13.78 -12.07 9.13
C ASP A 512 -12.69 -13.15 8.94
N TYR A 513 -12.50 -13.58 7.72
CA TYR A 513 -11.49 -14.57 7.37
C TYR A 513 -10.05 -14.10 7.55
N ARG A 514 -9.82 -12.78 7.59
CA ARG A 514 -8.47 -12.20 7.64
C ARG A 514 -8.01 -11.89 9.05
N ASN A 515 -8.95 -11.70 9.99
CA ASN A 515 -8.62 -11.31 11.36
C ASN A 515 -9.02 -12.37 12.40
N ASP A 516 -10.30 -12.80 12.43
CA ASP A 516 -10.82 -13.68 13.48
C ASP A 516 -11.11 -15.10 13.00
N GLY A 517 -11.48 -15.27 11.74
CA GLY A 517 -12.03 -16.49 11.18
C GLY A 517 -11.22 -17.03 10.00
N VAL A 518 -9.90 -17.05 10.11
CA VAL A 518 -9.08 -17.67 9.05
C VAL A 518 -9.55 -19.10 8.84
N PRO A 519 -9.87 -19.52 7.59
CA PRO A 519 -10.21 -20.90 7.28
C PRO A 519 -9.22 -21.85 7.93
N ASP A 520 -9.68 -23.06 8.29
CA ASP A 520 -8.87 -24.09 8.99
C ASP A 520 -7.63 -24.57 8.21
N ASP A 521 -7.08 -23.72 7.38
CA ASP A 521 -5.84 -23.93 6.66
C ASP A 521 -4.65 -23.62 7.60
N PRO A 522 -3.77 -24.58 7.86
CA PRO A 522 -2.60 -24.38 8.71
C PRO A 522 -1.62 -23.34 8.17
N VAL A 523 -1.69 -22.96 6.89
CA VAL A 523 -0.88 -21.88 6.31
C VAL A 523 -1.27 -20.52 6.90
N TRP A 524 -2.51 -20.32 7.27
CA TRP A 524 -3.05 -19.06 7.79
C TRP A 524 -3.16 -18.99 9.30
N LYS A 525 -3.15 -20.15 9.98
CA LYS A 525 -3.12 -20.22 11.45
C LYS A 525 -1.71 -19.98 11.97
N ARG A 526 -1.28 -18.73 12.03
CA ARG A 526 -0.15 -18.39 12.89
C ARG A 526 -0.62 -18.45 14.34
N THR A 527 -0.26 -19.51 15.04
CA THR A 527 -0.41 -19.60 16.50
C THR A 527 0.41 -18.47 17.15
N PRO A 528 -0.12 -17.83 18.21
CA PRO A 528 0.67 -16.93 19.03
C PRO A 528 1.97 -17.63 19.43
N SER A 529 3.06 -16.87 19.46
CA SER A 529 4.42 -17.34 19.73
C SER A 529 4.49 -18.33 20.89
N GLY A 530 4.84 -19.58 20.60
CA GLY A 530 5.07 -20.61 21.62
C GLY A 530 4.60 -22.02 21.30
N VAL A 531 3.80 -22.22 20.25
CA VAL A 531 3.37 -23.57 19.84
C VAL A 531 3.96 -23.86 18.46
N THR A 532 4.83 -24.85 18.37
CA THR A 532 5.37 -25.34 17.09
C THR A 532 4.21 -25.83 16.22
N PRO A 533 3.96 -25.27 15.04
CA PRO A 533 2.91 -25.76 14.17
C PRO A 533 3.21 -27.21 13.77
N PRO A 534 2.19 -28.08 13.64
CA PRO A 534 2.39 -29.40 13.08
C PRO A 534 3.03 -29.25 11.69
N SER A 535 4.05 -30.04 11.41
CA SER A 535 4.75 -30.04 10.14
C SER A 535 3.74 -30.13 8.98
N VAL A 536 3.63 -29.05 8.22
CA VAL A 536 2.84 -29.03 6.98
C VAL A 536 3.38 -30.14 6.08
N PRO A 537 2.54 -31.02 5.53
CA PRO A 537 2.99 -31.95 4.51
C PRO A 537 3.55 -31.13 3.36
N ARG A 538 4.86 -31.11 3.19
CA ARG A 538 5.47 -30.54 2.00
C ARG A 538 4.89 -31.32 0.82
N ILE A 539 4.16 -30.66 -0.05
CA ILE A 539 3.88 -31.21 -1.38
C ILE A 539 5.25 -31.54 -1.95
N PRO A 540 5.53 -32.79 -2.34
CA PRO A 540 6.83 -33.13 -2.90
C PRO A 540 7.07 -32.20 -4.09
N LEU A 541 8.10 -31.38 -3.99
CA LEU A 541 8.61 -30.71 -5.18
C LEU A 541 8.86 -31.81 -6.23
N PRO A 542 8.50 -31.64 -7.50
CA PRO A 542 8.88 -32.59 -8.53
C PRO A 542 10.37 -32.81 -8.42
N GLU A 543 10.78 -34.09 -8.32
CA GLU A 543 12.20 -34.44 -8.18
C GLU A 543 13.02 -33.67 -9.22
N PRO A 544 14.13 -33.02 -8.83
CA PRO A 544 14.99 -32.39 -9.80
C PRO A 544 15.44 -33.48 -10.77
N TYR A 545 15.34 -33.20 -12.05
CA TYR A 545 15.80 -34.05 -13.14
C TYR A 545 17.15 -34.62 -12.78
N LYS A 546 17.27 -35.96 -12.69
CA LYS A 546 18.54 -36.66 -12.63
C LYS A 546 19.22 -36.48 -13.96
N THR A 547 20.11 -35.54 -14.06
CA THR A 547 21.12 -35.55 -15.11
C THR A 547 22.19 -36.53 -14.67
N ASP A 548 22.18 -37.71 -15.27
CA ASP A 548 23.34 -38.59 -15.28
C ASP A 548 24.45 -37.89 -16.04
N GLU A 549 25.44 -37.32 -15.33
CA GLU A 549 26.82 -37.28 -15.81
C GLU A 549 27.76 -36.87 -14.66
N HIS A 550 28.74 -37.74 -14.47
CA HIS A 550 29.80 -37.64 -13.48
C HIS A 550 30.71 -36.45 -13.75
N VAL A 551 30.88 -35.57 -12.80
CA VAL A 551 32.14 -34.86 -12.57
C VAL A 551 32.48 -34.92 -11.10
N ALA A 552 33.49 -35.70 -10.77
CA ALA A 552 34.06 -35.84 -9.45
C ALA A 552 34.82 -34.58 -9.04
N LEU A 553 34.42 -33.95 -7.93
CA LEU A 553 35.26 -33.03 -7.17
C LEU A 553 35.16 -33.33 -5.68
N GLY A 554 36.26 -33.70 -5.15
CA GLY A 554 36.77 -33.95 -3.83
C GLY A 554 35.85 -33.82 -2.59
N SER A 555 35.59 -34.97 -2.01
CA SER A 555 35.00 -35.13 -0.66
C SER A 555 35.93 -34.60 0.44
N ARG A 556 35.43 -33.71 1.28
CA ARG A 556 35.90 -33.57 2.66
C ARG A 556 34.90 -34.20 3.59
N GLN A 557 35.30 -35.31 4.20
CA GLN A 557 34.61 -36.00 5.27
C GLN A 557 34.48 -35.09 6.51
N GLN A 558 33.28 -34.94 7.05
CA GLN A 558 33.07 -34.60 8.44
C GLN A 558 32.48 -35.81 9.17
N THR A 559 33.14 -36.18 10.23
CA THR A 559 32.83 -37.27 11.13
C THR A 559 31.59 -36.93 11.99
N PRO A 560 30.78 -37.94 12.38
CA PRO A 560 29.62 -37.73 13.24
C PRO A 560 30.03 -37.60 14.72
N SER A 561 29.53 -36.62 15.43
CA SER A 561 29.63 -36.52 16.86
C SER A 561 28.45 -37.23 17.53
N GLN A 562 28.82 -38.08 18.47
CA GLN A 562 27.96 -38.93 19.30
C GLN A 562 27.02 -38.12 20.18
N SER A 563 25.79 -38.63 20.31
CA SER A 563 24.82 -38.34 21.35
C SER A 563 25.37 -38.70 22.73
N ARG A 564 25.22 -37.81 23.69
CA ARG A 564 25.26 -38.15 25.13
C ARG A 564 23.90 -37.80 25.70
N ASP A 565 23.21 -38.85 26.13
CA ASP A 565 22.18 -38.83 27.18
C ASP A 565 22.85 -38.46 28.50
N ASP A 566 22.37 -37.44 29.16
CA ASP A 566 22.51 -37.28 30.60
C ASP A 566 21.22 -36.68 31.15
N THR A 567 20.39 -37.53 31.68
CA THR A 567 19.32 -37.24 32.63
C THR A 567 19.96 -37.04 33.99
N GLU A 568 19.87 -35.85 34.57
CA GLU A 568 20.03 -35.72 36.03
C GLU A 568 19.00 -34.73 36.59
N ASP A 569 18.32 -35.23 37.62
CA ASP A 569 17.43 -34.55 38.57
C ASP A 569 18.05 -33.28 39.16
N VAL A 570 17.30 -32.18 39.20
CA VAL A 570 17.49 -31.13 40.19
C VAL A 570 16.13 -30.66 40.72
N ASP A 571 15.65 -31.40 41.72
CA ASP A 571 14.78 -30.85 42.77
C ASP A 571 15.64 -30.14 43.83
N LYS A 572 15.08 -29.05 44.37
CA LYS A 572 15.47 -28.29 45.58
C LYS A 572 16.45 -27.13 45.38
N TYR A 573 15.88 -25.95 45.40
CA TYR A 573 16.25 -24.89 46.35
C TYR A 573 15.10 -23.89 46.48
N ASP A 574 14.18 -24.14 47.43
CA ASP A 574 13.44 -23.12 48.14
C ASP A 574 14.31 -22.58 49.27
N GLU A 575 14.55 -21.27 49.30
CA GLU A 575 14.60 -20.47 50.53
C GLU A 575 14.84 -18.98 50.24
N ALA A 576 13.82 -18.21 50.52
CA ALA A 576 13.81 -16.89 51.16
C ALA A 576 14.86 -15.84 50.76
N ILE A 577 14.45 -14.88 49.98
CA ILE A 577 14.89 -13.47 50.11
C ILE A 577 13.65 -12.59 50.19
N GLY A 578 13.63 -11.75 51.24
CA GLY A 578 12.53 -10.97 51.70
C GLY A 578 11.96 -9.99 50.66
N GLY A 579 10.65 -9.81 50.77
CA GLY A 579 9.91 -8.88 49.93
C GLY A 579 10.37 -7.44 50.11
N GLU A 580 10.87 -6.86 49.03
CA GLU A 580 10.51 -5.50 48.70
C GLU A 580 9.21 -5.57 47.90
N GLU A 581 8.15 -5.00 48.44
CA GLU A 581 6.95 -4.70 47.68
C GLU A 581 7.42 -3.86 46.48
N ALA A 582 7.56 -4.52 45.32
CA ALA A 582 7.68 -3.81 44.06
C ALA A 582 6.38 -2.99 43.96
N ASP A 583 6.55 -1.69 43.99
CA ASP A 583 5.56 -0.71 43.58
C ASP A 583 5.08 -1.13 42.19
N THR A 584 4.00 -1.88 42.13
CA THR A 584 3.27 -2.14 40.91
C THR A 584 2.54 -0.85 40.57
N SER A 585 3.31 0.18 40.17
CA SER A 585 2.79 1.20 39.31
C SER A 585 2.26 0.44 38.10
N THR A 586 0.96 0.28 38.00
CA THR A 586 0.28 -0.23 36.81
C THR A 586 0.72 0.66 35.67
N VAL A 587 1.67 0.17 34.86
CA VAL A 587 2.01 0.79 33.58
C VAL A 587 0.72 0.74 32.79
N GLU A 588 0.06 1.88 32.66
CA GLU A 588 -1.16 2.02 31.89
C GLU A 588 -0.81 1.63 30.43
N GLU A 589 -1.36 0.53 29.97
CA GLU A 589 -1.05 -0.05 28.67
C GLU A 589 -1.76 0.74 27.57
N ASP A 590 -1.02 1.30 26.60
CA ASP A 590 -1.60 2.02 25.45
C ASP A 590 -2.49 1.06 24.65
N LEU A 591 -3.73 1.46 24.36
CA LEU A 591 -4.69 0.65 23.60
C LEU A 591 -4.17 0.22 22.22
N ASN A 592 -3.21 0.95 21.66
CA ASN A 592 -2.53 0.61 20.41
C ASN A 592 -1.40 -0.41 20.55
N ASP A 593 -1.07 -0.83 21.77
CA ASP A 593 -0.10 -1.91 22.02
C ASP A 593 -0.80 -3.27 22.20
N ARG A 594 -2.14 -3.31 22.20
CA ARG A 594 -2.92 -4.55 22.31
C ARG A 594 -2.78 -5.45 21.09
N GLY A 595 -3.02 -6.73 21.26
CA GLY A 595 -2.98 -7.72 20.20
C GLY A 595 -1.59 -7.82 19.59
N ARG A 596 -1.44 -7.49 18.31
CA ARG A 596 -0.13 -7.45 17.63
C ARG A 596 0.64 -6.15 17.89
N GLY A 597 -0.01 -5.16 18.47
CA GLY A 597 0.61 -3.86 18.74
C GLY A 597 0.99 -3.10 17.47
N ARG A 598 2.10 -2.38 17.55
CA ARG A 598 2.64 -1.58 16.46
C ARG A 598 3.58 -2.42 15.60
N THR A 599 3.26 -2.55 14.33
CA THR A 599 4.00 -3.36 13.36
C THR A 599 4.44 -2.50 12.17
N VAL A 600 5.21 -3.07 11.27
CA VAL A 600 5.58 -2.37 10.04
C VAL A 600 4.35 -2.03 9.20
N GLU A 601 3.30 -2.84 9.27
CA GLU A 601 2.03 -2.62 8.56
C GLU A 601 1.30 -1.38 9.10
N THR A 602 1.26 -1.20 10.42
CA THR A 602 0.68 0.03 11.00
C THR A 602 1.51 1.26 10.65
N GLN A 603 2.84 1.12 10.61
CA GLN A 603 3.75 2.19 10.21
C GLN A 603 3.57 2.54 8.73
N GLY A 604 3.51 1.54 7.84
CA GLY A 604 3.24 1.70 6.41
C GLY A 604 1.88 2.34 6.13
N SER A 605 0.86 1.99 6.94
CA SER A 605 -0.47 2.61 6.85
C SER A 605 -0.43 4.11 7.20
N GLY A 606 0.33 4.49 8.22
CA GLY A 606 0.57 5.90 8.56
C GLY A 606 1.32 6.65 7.46
N LEU A 607 2.32 6.02 6.86
CA LEU A 607 3.09 6.58 5.73
C LEU A 607 2.19 6.85 4.52
N ALA A 608 1.33 5.89 4.15
CA ALA A 608 0.42 6.02 3.02
C ALA A 608 -0.60 7.14 3.23
N LEU A 609 -1.15 7.29 4.43
CA LEU A 609 -2.06 8.39 4.77
C LEU A 609 -1.39 9.76 4.68
N LEU A 610 -0.18 9.91 5.23
CA LEU A 610 0.58 11.17 5.16
C LEU A 610 0.92 11.52 3.71
N ARG A 611 1.32 10.53 2.91
CA ARG A 611 1.53 10.70 1.48
C ARG A 611 0.27 11.19 0.77
N ALA A 612 -0.88 10.56 1.02
CA ALA A 612 -2.16 10.96 0.43
C ALA A 612 -2.50 12.42 0.78
N PHE A 613 -2.35 12.79 2.04
CA PHE A 613 -2.61 14.15 2.50
C PHE A 613 -1.65 15.16 1.86
N TRP A 614 -0.35 14.86 1.80
CA TRP A 614 0.63 15.74 1.17
C TRP A 614 0.32 15.94 -0.32
N GLU A 615 0.19 14.86 -1.08
CA GLU A 615 -0.03 14.90 -2.54
C GLU A 615 -1.32 15.64 -2.91
N ILE A 616 -2.44 15.32 -2.25
CA ILE A 616 -3.74 15.91 -2.57
C ILE A 616 -3.80 17.39 -2.14
N SER A 617 -3.14 17.76 -1.05
CA SER A 617 -3.12 19.15 -0.56
C SER A 617 -2.18 20.06 -1.37
N THR A 618 -1.04 19.56 -1.85
CA THR A 618 -0.03 20.37 -2.55
C THR A 618 -0.42 20.66 -3.99
N ARG A 619 -0.98 19.70 -4.73
CA ARG A 619 -1.46 19.91 -6.12
C ARG A 619 -2.56 20.97 -6.22
N THR A 620 -3.26 21.25 -5.12
CA THR A 620 -4.28 22.30 -5.04
C THR A 620 -3.70 23.69 -5.29
N ARG A 621 -2.45 23.93 -4.88
CA ARG A 621 -1.82 25.26 -4.92
C ARG A 621 -1.19 25.56 -6.27
N SER A 622 -0.56 24.56 -6.90
CA SER A 622 0.05 24.70 -8.24
C SER A 622 -0.96 25.10 -9.32
N SER A 623 -2.17 24.55 -9.31
CA SER A 623 -3.21 24.88 -10.29
C SER A 623 -3.79 26.30 -10.16
N LYS A 624 -3.65 26.96 -9.00
CA LYS A 624 -4.03 28.38 -8.83
C LYS A 624 -2.99 29.31 -9.44
N GLU A 625 -1.71 28.94 -9.45
CA GLU A 625 -0.62 29.75 -10.03
C GLU A 625 -0.66 29.69 -11.57
N GLU A 626 -0.93 28.55 -12.17
CA GLU A 626 -1.11 28.42 -13.62
C GLU A 626 -2.33 29.19 -14.13
N GLY A 627 -3.41 29.28 -13.35
CA GLY A 627 -4.59 30.07 -13.68
C GLY A 627 -4.35 31.60 -13.64
N ASN A 628 -3.36 32.03 -12.86
CA ASN A 628 -3.05 33.46 -12.69
C ASN A 628 -1.91 33.95 -13.60
N SER A 629 -1.05 33.08 -14.11
CA SER A 629 0.02 33.41 -15.06
C SER A 629 -0.50 33.59 -16.50
N GLY A 630 -1.73 33.19 -16.78
CA GLY A 630 -2.39 33.34 -18.11
C GLY A 630 -3.06 34.68 -18.38
N GLN A 631 -3.01 35.67 -17.46
CA GLN A 631 -3.58 37.00 -17.64
C GLN A 631 -2.53 38.11 -17.48
N ARG A 632 -1.54 38.15 -18.35
CA ARG A 632 -0.81 39.35 -18.75
C ARG A 632 -0.48 39.27 -20.22
N VAL A 633 -1.48 39.45 -21.03
CA VAL A 633 -1.28 39.98 -22.39
C VAL A 633 -1.65 41.45 -22.33
N ASP A 634 -0.66 42.27 -22.52
CA ASP A 634 -0.76 43.71 -22.62
C ASP A 634 -1.61 44.07 -23.87
N PRO A 635 -2.65 44.90 -23.75
CA PRO A 635 -3.52 45.19 -24.89
C PRO A 635 -2.93 46.15 -25.94
N ASP A 636 -1.68 46.62 -25.82
CA ASP A 636 -1.11 47.67 -26.66
C ASP A 636 -0.01 47.25 -27.66
N GLU A 637 0.11 45.96 -27.99
CA GLU A 637 0.90 45.52 -29.14
C GLU A 637 0.07 44.69 -30.12
N LEU A 638 -0.60 45.43 -31.00
CA LEU A 638 -1.03 45.03 -32.34
C LEU A 638 -0.48 46.00 -33.35
#